data_80561e25984a828623574493d1375729
#
_entry.id   80561e25984a828623574493d1375729
#
_cell.length_a   1.000
_cell.length_b   1.000
_cell.length_c   1.000
_cell.angle_alpha   90.00
_cell.angle_beta   90.00
_cell.angle_gamma   90.00
#
_symmetry.space_group_name_H-M   'P 1'
#
loop_
_entity.id
_entity.type
_entity.pdbx_description
1 polymer ?
#
loop_
_entity_poly.entity_id
_entity_poly.type
_entity_poly.pdbx_seq_one_letter_code
_entity_poly.pdbx_strand_id
1 'polypeptide(L)'
;MWQNSPPGSLYDHIRVASFSLGTDGRIEQWSTRAAELFGITARQAVGRDPQEVFAPLDARRARHRAEAPFLGEGGPDGRAWTGLVPYQRDGRQQGLAEIYVMPSEDGKGGRAALCVAVDVRALRGIETDIAASEAVFGQSPLGFFFFGTDLTLLRVNESFAQTFGCPAEWHRGRTPHDFLPRPEAERLTAALRQVLDTGKPVSDIQLVGPVPGRSERRRWSVSLYRLHSGSGRPIGVAAIATDVTGRRRAEREAAGVRRNLALLNEAGARIGNSLDLETTARELLAVAVPQFCDLASVDLYQGLLVGDEAPPGLADGSAELRRVAYSSAVTGAPVDADYKPIQVGEVHRYPFHSPCAQALRTAHVQVVPGREGEDGAELGAVVHSTLAVPMVARDTVVGLAQFSRTKGSEPFGERDTALAVELAARAAVCIDNARLYRREHERALILQRSMLPPGDPEAAGIDIACRYLPGNAATEVGGDWFDVIELPGHRTALVVGDVMGRGLRAAVAMGELRTAVRTLAMLDLEPAEVLSALDEIAHGLGRPGGKQSASRGVRGSVRPADLSEVYLATCVYAVYDPVTRRCTVANAGHLPPVLVEAGEPAMLLEVPPGMPLGVGGEPFEETEIELPDGALLALYTDGLVESRDHPLDEGLQAFRQALTDPGRPLEDVCDHVLTALDTHHGEDDIALLMARLRGLKPGCVGDWTLPPEPRSVAQARELAREQLETWGLTDLVDTTELLVSELVTNALRYGEGEIRLRLLLDRTLVCEVWDGGLVQPRRRRARDTDEGGRGLQLVGLLSAAWGSRRTPHGKTVWFELSLPDADSPAPDAVEALLSLY
;
A
#
# COMPACT_ATOMS: atom_id res chain seq x y z
N MET A 1 17.12 38.86 85.20
CA MET A 1 17.99 38.39 84.16
C MET A 1 17.12 37.83 83.08
N TRP A 2 16.68 38.65 82.14
CA TRP A 2 15.94 38.29 80.95
C TRP A 2 16.67 38.84 79.71
N GLN A 3 17.81 38.24 79.37
CA GLN A 3 18.56 38.59 78.20
C GLN A 3 18.54 37.43 77.21
N ASN A 4 18.14 37.77 75.98
CA ASN A 4 18.33 37.08 74.74
C ASN A 4 17.53 35.77 74.59
N SER A 5 16.26 35.91 74.16
CA SER A 5 15.67 34.86 73.38
C SER A 5 16.44 34.80 72.04
N PRO A 6 16.82 33.59 71.55
CA PRO A 6 17.49 33.49 70.24
C PRO A 6 16.61 34.09 69.13
N PRO A 7 17.20 34.80 68.16
CA PRO A 7 16.44 35.34 67.01
C PRO A 7 15.67 34.24 66.32
N GLY A 8 14.37 34.46 66.05
CA GLY A 8 13.48 33.48 65.41
C GLY A 8 12.69 32.58 66.36
N SER A 9 12.72 32.86 67.68
CA SER A 9 11.82 32.20 68.64
C SER A 9 10.38 32.70 68.50
N LEU A 10 9.38 31.88 68.89
CA LEU A 10 7.97 32.26 68.96
C LEU A 10 7.77 33.60 69.71
N TYR A 11 8.64 33.85 70.72
CA TYR A 11 8.68 35.09 71.50
C TYR A 11 9.14 36.34 70.67
N ASP A 12 9.85 36.14 69.56
CA ASP A 12 10.20 37.29 68.66
C ASP A 12 9.04 37.66 67.75
N HIS A 13 8.12 36.79 67.50
CA HIS A 13 6.90 37.06 66.75
C HIS A 13 5.81 37.70 67.62
N ILE A 14 5.70 37.29 68.88
CA ILE A 14 4.81 37.85 69.88
C ILE A 14 5.59 38.92 70.63
N ARG A 15 5.58 40.19 70.13
CA ARG A 15 6.19 41.33 70.76
C ARG A 15 5.37 41.74 72.01
N VAL A 16 5.55 40.99 73.09
CA VAL A 16 4.87 41.22 74.36
C VAL A 16 5.51 42.45 75.11
N ALA A 17 4.76 43.47 75.27
CA ALA A 17 5.13 44.65 76.09
C ALA A 17 4.64 44.40 77.54
N SER A 18 5.43 44.75 78.50
CA SER A 18 5.02 44.69 79.90
C SER A 18 5.29 46.00 80.63
N PHE A 19 4.43 46.36 81.59
CA PHE A 19 4.60 47.43 82.48
C PHE A 19 3.90 47.10 83.82
N SER A 20 4.33 47.75 84.90
CA SER A 20 3.69 47.54 86.19
C SER A 20 3.08 48.85 86.70
N LEU A 21 2.02 48.66 87.50
CA LEU A 21 1.36 49.77 88.22
C LEU A 21 1.65 49.65 89.70
N GLY A 22 2.05 50.78 90.34
CA GLY A 22 2.27 50.82 91.80
C GLY A 22 0.95 50.89 92.55
N THR A 23 1.05 50.93 93.89
CA THR A 23 -0.08 50.96 94.80
C THR A 23 -0.89 52.29 94.70
N ASP A 24 -0.28 53.39 94.12
CA ASP A 24 -0.91 54.62 93.80
C ASP A 24 -1.60 54.66 92.45
N GLY A 25 -1.61 53.50 91.72
CA GLY A 25 -2.20 53.32 90.36
C GLY A 25 -1.38 53.95 89.24
N ARG A 26 -0.18 54.49 89.55
CA ARG A 26 0.72 55.10 88.55
C ARG A 26 1.67 53.98 87.95
N ILE A 27 2.16 54.22 86.75
CA ILE A 27 3.12 53.35 86.11
C ILE A 27 4.43 53.36 86.90
N GLU A 28 4.83 52.26 87.47
CA GLU A 28 6.06 52.08 88.20
C GLU A 28 7.22 51.54 87.39
N GLN A 29 6.94 50.62 86.50
CA GLN A 29 7.92 50.01 85.58
C GLN A 29 7.38 50.04 84.13
N TRP A 30 8.29 50.26 83.19
CA TRP A 30 7.97 50.30 81.72
C TRP A 30 9.06 49.52 80.95
N SER A 31 8.71 48.49 80.36
CA SER A 31 9.68 47.62 79.62
C SER A 31 10.12 48.34 78.33
N THR A 32 11.28 47.93 77.81
CA THR A 32 11.75 48.39 76.47
C THR A 32 10.74 48.05 75.39
N ARG A 33 10.09 46.90 75.46
CA ARG A 33 9.03 46.49 74.49
C ARG A 33 7.79 47.37 74.64
N ALA A 34 7.47 47.81 75.83
CA ALA A 34 6.37 48.75 76.00
C ALA A 34 6.71 50.13 75.32
N ALA A 35 7.98 50.54 75.46
CA ALA A 35 8.43 51.77 74.79
C ALA A 35 8.41 51.63 73.26
N GLU A 36 8.77 50.46 72.75
CA GLU A 36 8.70 50.14 71.27
C GLU A 36 7.27 50.02 70.79
N LEU A 37 6.37 49.36 71.50
CA LEU A 37 4.98 49.23 71.15
C LEU A 37 4.23 50.51 71.12
N PHE A 38 4.32 51.29 72.23
CA PHE A 38 3.52 52.51 72.40
C PHE A 38 4.21 53.77 71.92
N GLY A 39 5.50 53.69 71.56
CA GLY A 39 6.26 54.84 71.12
C GLY A 39 6.54 55.90 72.26
N ILE A 40 6.47 55.50 73.58
CA ILE A 40 6.62 56.32 74.74
C ILE A 40 7.80 55.74 75.53
N THR A 41 8.78 56.58 75.83
CA THR A 41 9.95 56.16 76.59
C THR A 41 9.59 55.97 78.07
N ALA A 42 10.34 55.10 78.74
CA ALA A 42 10.15 54.84 80.20
C ALA A 42 10.19 56.16 81.06
N ARG A 43 11.02 57.15 80.64
CA ARG A 43 11.07 58.48 81.33
C ARG A 43 9.77 59.27 81.16
N GLN A 44 9.04 59.04 80.12
CA GLN A 44 7.77 59.70 79.81
C GLN A 44 6.56 58.97 80.41
N ALA A 45 6.66 57.69 80.68
CA ALA A 45 5.58 56.83 81.12
C ALA A 45 5.59 56.65 82.68
N VAL A 46 6.76 56.40 83.31
CA VAL A 46 6.88 56.10 84.73
C VAL A 46 6.45 57.35 85.56
N GLY A 47 5.67 57.14 86.61
CA GLY A 47 5.07 58.09 87.48
C GLY A 47 3.80 58.79 86.97
N ARG A 48 3.34 58.45 85.75
CA ARG A 48 2.07 58.91 85.16
C ARG A 48 0.94 57.92 85.35
N ASP A 49 -0.29 58.48 85.29
CA ASP A 49 -1.50 57.71 85.25
C ASP A 49 -1.59 57.00 83.92
N PRO A 50 -1.89 55.65 83.84
CA PRO A 50 -2.12 55.00 82.64
C PRO A 50 -3.12 55.67 81.71
N GLN A 51 -4.13 56.33 82.21
CA GLN A 51 -5.12 57.06 81.43
C GLN A 51 -4.51 58.25 80.68
N GLU A 52 -3.50 58.97 81.29
CA GLU A 52 -2.76 59.98 80.61
C GLU A 52 -1.84 59.54 79.52
N VAL A 53 -1.31 58.33 79.70
CA VAL A 53 -0.39 57.67 78.71
C VAL A 53 -1.15 57.04 77.50
N PHE A 54 -2.33 56.58 77.80
CA PHE A 54 -3.20 55.96 76.79
C PHE A 54 -4.44 56.78 76.44
N ALA A 55 -4.37 58.10 76.57
CA ALA A 55 -5.49 59.02 76.30
C ALA A 55 -6.03 58.83 74.87
N PRO A 56 -7.34 58.79 74.71
CA PRO A 56 -7.93 58.52 73.37
C PRO A 56 -7.77 59.80 72.53
N LEU A 57 -7.30 59.64 71.35
CA LEU A 57 -7.04 60.65 70.33
C LEU A 57 -8.30 61.37 69.78
N ASP A 58 -9.49 60.90 70.11
CA ASP A 58 -10.77 61.47 69.67
C ASP A 58 -11.83 61.30 70.79
N ALA A 59 -12.02 62.32 71.52
CA ALA A 59 -13.03 62.39 72.62
C ALA A 59 -14.48 62.24 72.16
N ARG A 60 -14.73 62.27 70.84
CA ARG A 60 -16.10 62.07 70.25
C ARG A 60 -16.47 60.66 69.90
N ARG A 61 -15.51 59.73 69.71
CA ARG A 61 -15.77 58.30 69.41
C ARG A 61 -15.62 57.39 70.61
N ALA A 62 -15.09 57.95 71.73
CA ALA A 62 -14.84 57.11 72.92
C ALA A 62 -16.07 56.98 73.87
N ARG A 63 -17.23 57.65 73.54
CA ARG A 63 -18.39 57.61 74.43
C ARG A 63 -19.18 56.28 74.47
N HIS A 64 -18.80 55.29 73.79
CA HIS A 64 -19.60 54.06 73.77
C HIS A 64 -18.83 52.74 74.09
N ARG A 65 -17.54 52.75 74.41
CA ARG A 65 -16.83 51.44 74.71
C ARG A 65 -15.48 51.62 75.46
N ALA A 66 -15.35 52.42 76.41
CA ALA A 66 -14.13 52.35 77.21
C ALA A 66 -14.35 52.96 78.58
N GLU A 67 -15.14 52.34 79.37
CA GLU A 67 -14.93 52.38 80.82
C GLU A 67 -14.11 51.20 81.15
N ALA A 68 -12.78 51.24 81.06
CA ALA A 68 -11.87 50.29 81.63
C ALA A 68 -11.07 51.00 82.72
N PRO A 69 -11.43 50.91 83.92
CA PRO A 69 -10.62 51.38 85.03
C PRO A 69 -9.38 50.49 85.13
N PHE A 70 -8.20 51.09 84.76
CA PHE A 70 -6.94 50.37 85.05
C PHE A 70 -6.80 50.02 86.56
N LEU A 71 -7.45 50.66 87.42
CA LEU A 71 -7.66 50.30 88.82
C LEU A 71 -8.99 50.98 89.28
N GLY A 72 -10.13 50.46 88.84
CA GLY A 72 -11.44 50.95 89.24
C GLY A 72 -11.97 50.32 90.51
N GLU A 73 -12.66 51.15 91.32
CA GLU A 73 -13.41 50.59 92.45
C GLU A 73 -14.44 49.63 92.01
N GLY A 74 -14.31 48.37 92.36
CA GLY A 74 -15.44 47.42 92.12
C GLY A 74 -15.22 46.13 91.59
N GLY A 75 -14.24 45.42 92.01
CA GLY A 75 -14.20 43.94 91.89
C GLY A 75 -13.84 43.33 93.21
N PRO A 76 -14.75 42.69 93.89
CA PRO A 76 -14.39 42.09 95.19
C PRO A 76 -13.49 40.82 95.08
N ASP A 77 -13.13 40.40 93.86
CA ASP A 77 -12.55 39.12 93.66
C ASP A 77 -11.10 39.04 93.04
N GLY A 78 -10.38 40.16 92.90
CA GLY A 78 -8.97 40.12 92.48
C GLY A 78 -8.73 39.42 91.13
N ARG A 79 -9.67 39.44 90.27
CA ARG A 79 -9.57 38.73 88.93
C ARG A 79 -8.79 39.57 87.94
N ALA A 80 -8.02 38.88 87.14
CA ALA A 80 -7.34 39.47 85.96
C ALA A 80 -8.34 40.03 84.96
N TRP A 81 -7.99 41.19 84.40
CA TRP A 81 -8.82 41.90 83.41
C TRP A 81 -8.11 41.99 82.08
N THR A 82 -8.87 41.93 81.00
CA THR A 82 -8.38 42.18 79.66
C THR A 82 -9.15 43.24 78.92
N GLY A 83 -8.44 44.12 78.22
CA GLY A 83 -9.08 45.21 77.45
C GLY A 83 -8.29 45.66 76.25
N LEU A 84 -9.01 46.25 75.31
CA LEU A 84 -8.44 46.79 74.08
C LEU A 84 -8.16 48.28 74.30
N VAL A 85 -6.89 48.61 74.09
CA VAL A 85 -6.47 50.04 74.29
C VAL A 85 -5.91 50.52 72.92
N PRO A 86 -6.48 51.65 72.42
CA PRO A 86 -5.92 52.31 71.26
C PRO A 86 -4.61 53.00 71.65
N TYR A 87 -3.59 52.88 70.78
CA TYR A 87 -2.35 53.58 70.94
C TYR A 87 -1.93 54.29 69.67
N GLN A 88 -1.14 55.38 69.80
CA GLN A 88 -0.56 56.07 68.69
C GLN A 88 0.97 56.06 68.81
N ARG A 89 1.62 55.60 67.77
CA ARG A 89 3.06 55.53 67.60
C ARG A 89 3.50 56.69 66.69
N ASP A 90 4.46 57.52 67.12
CA ASP A 90 5.08 58.56 66.28
C ASP A 90 4.09 59.58 65.62
N GLY A 91 2.94 59.79 66.23
CA GLY A 91 1.96 60.76 65.76
C GLY A 91 1.21 60.46 64.49
N ARG A 92 1.47 59.32 63.84
CA ARG A 92 0.86 58.90 62.52
C ARG A 92 0.27 57.54 62.46
N GLN A 93 0.75 56.55 63.21
CA GLN A 93 0.22 55.17 63.19
C GLN A 93 -0.71 54.95 64.38
N GLN A 94 -1.99 54.69 64.11
CA GLN A 94 -2.95 54.21 65.11
C GLN A 94 -2.91 52.70 65.18
N GLY A 95 -2.76 52.10 66.36
CA GLY A 95 -2.78 50.72 66.69
C GLY A 95 -3.79 50.35 67.76
N LEU A 96 -4.07 49.08 67.91
CA LEU A 96 -4.87 48.54 69.02
C LEU A 96 -3.96 47.55 69.75
N ALA A 97 -3.80 47.74 71.09
CA ALA A 97 -3.13 46.77 71.92
C ALA A 97 -4.16 46.06 72.83
N GLU A 98 -4.08 44.80 72.95
CA GLU A 98 -4.81 43.98 73.91
C GLU A 98 -3.93 43.99 75.17
N ILE A 99 -4.49 44.53 76.34
CA ILE A 99 -3.77 44.60 77.61
C ILE A 99 -4.41 43.63 78.57
N TYR A 100 -3.59 42.76 79.14
CA TYR A 100 -3.94 41.90 80.26
C TYR A 100 -3.42 42.44 81.52
N VAL A 101 -4.30 42.82 82.46
CA VAL A 101 -3.98 43.32 83.76
C VAL A 101 -4.05 42.17 84.78
N MET A 102 -2.96 41.86 85.36
CA MET A 102 -2.82 40.83 86.41
C MET A 102 -2.56 41.52 87.79
N PRO A 103 -3.53 41.48 88.69
CA PRO A 103 -3.36 42.03 90.03
C PRO A 103 -2.21 41.33 90.78
N SER A 104 -1.42 42.10 91.42
CA SER A 104 -0.30 41.64 92.25
C SER A 104 -0.35 42.33 93.61
N GLU A 105 0.03 41.71 94.70
CA GLU A 105 0.17 42.32 95.96
C GLU A 105 1.66 42.66 96.23
N ASP A 106 1.92 43.91 96.70
CA ASP A 106 3.26 44.18 97.07
C ASP A 106 3.46 43.58 98.49
N GLY A 107 4.70 43.23 98.91
CA GLY A 107 5.00 42.60 100.14
C GLY A 107 4.56 43.34 101.43
N LYS A 108 3.82 44.45 101.34
CA LYS A 108 3.25 45.30 102.45
C LYS A 108 1.70 45.40 102.32
N GLY A 109 1.04 44.50 101.52
CA GLY A 109 -0.43 44.41 101.34
C GLY A 109 -1.03 45.55 100.47
N GLY A 110 -0.21 46.32 99.73
CA GLY A 110 -0.69 47.25 98.70
C GLY A 110 -1.00 46.59 97.43
N ARG A 111 -2.07 46.97 96.72
CA ARG A 111 -2.49 46.45 95.44
C ARG A 111 -1.64 47.07 94.31
N ALA A 112 -0.90 46.26 93.59
CA ALA A 112 -0.13 46.50 92.36
C ALA A 112 -0.66 45.73 91.27
N ALA A 113 -0.28 45.99 90.02
CA ALA A 113 -0.66 45.16 88.87
C ALA A 113 0.48 45.04 87.87
N LEU A 114 0.62 43.85 87.30
CA LEU A 114 1.43 43.63 86.12
C LEU A 114 0.55 43.67 84.89
N CYS A 115 0.91 44.53 83.99
CA CYS A 115 0.21 44.68 82.70
C CYS A 115 1.06 44.05 81.56
N VAL A 116 0.46 43.23 80.77
CA VAL A 116 1.05 42.65 79.57
C VAL A 116 0.25 43.11 78.38
N ALA A 117 0.91 43.71 77.41
CA ALA A 117 0.25 44.25 76.21
C ALA A 117 0.81 43.65 74.93
N VAL A 118 -0.08 43.31 73.95
CA VAL A 118 0.26 42.79 72.67
C VAL A 118 -0.47 43.57 71.55
N ASP A 119 0.21 43.81 70.46
CA ASP A 119 -0.44 44.41 69.27
C ASP A 119 -1.47 43.47 68.69
N VAL A 120 -2.71 43.85 68.57
CA VAL A 120 -3.81 43.06 67.96
C VAL A 120 -3.52 42.63 66.52
N ARG A 121 -2.78 43.48 65.76
CA ARG A 121 -2.40 43.09 64.35
C ARG A 121 -1.42 41.97 64.38
N ALA A 122 -0.45 41.89 65.29
CA ALA A 122 0.49 40.79 65.40
C ALA A 122 -0.23 39.49 65.81
N LEU A 123 -1.18 39.59 66.74
CA LEU A 123 -2.02 38.48 67.12
C LEU A 123 -2.89 37.95 65.97
N ARG A 124 -3.56 38.85 65.27
CA ARG A 124 -4.35 38.47 64.06
C ARG A 124 -3.49 37.90 62.95
N GLY A 125 -2.26 38.38 62.76
CA GLY A 125 -1.32 37.81 61.82
C GLY A 125 -1.01 36.34 62.16
N ILE A 126 -0.70 36.06 63.42
CA ILE A 126 -0.42 34.69 63.89
C ILE A 126 -1.67 33.82 63.78
N GLU A 127 -2.84 34.32 64.17
CA GLU A 127 -4.10 33.58 64.01
C GLU A 127 -4.39 33.26 62.53
N THR A 128 -4.14 34.23 61.63
CA THR A 128 -4.32 34.03 60.20
C THR A 128 -3.34 33.03 59.66
N ASP A 129 -2.06 33.06 60.05
CA ASP A 129 -1.03 32.13 59.64
C ASP A 129 -1.32 30.70 60.14
N ILE A 130 -1.78 30.60 61.40
CA ILE A 130 -2.21 29.29 61.94
C ILE A 130 -3.44 28.77 61.22
N ALA A 131 -4.47 29.63 61.03
CA ALA A 131 -5.70 29.26 60.36
C ALA A 131 -5.42 28.85 58.89
N ALA A 132 -4.55 29.60 58.20
CA ALA A 132 -4.12 29.26 56.85
C ALA A 132 -3.35 27.92 56.80
N SER A 133 -2.43 27.71 57.71
CA SER A 133 -1.68 26.48 57.84
C SER A 133 -2.58 25.29 58.16
N GLU A 134 -3.56 25.44 59.05
CA GLU A 134 -4.56 24.42 59.39
C GLU A 134 -5.49 24.15 58.20
N ALA A 135 -5.91 25.17 57.47
CA ALA A 135 -6.74 25.01 56.27
C ALA A 135 -5.98 24.25 55.18
N VAL A 136 -4.72 24.63 54.89
CA VAL A 136 -3.88 23.92 53.90
C VAL A 136 -3.63 22.50 54.34
N PHE A 137 -3.33 22.26 55.59
CA PHE A 137 -3.09 20.91 56.08
C PHE A 137 -4.36 20.05 56.08
N GLY A 138 -5.48 20.52 56.58
CA GLY A 138 -6.72 19.77 56.74
C GLY A 138 -7.51 19.60 55.43
N GLN A 139 -7.57 20.65 54.59
CA GLN A 139 -8.42 20.65 53.38
C GLN A 139 -7.69 20.24 52.09
N SER A 140 -6.37 20.07 52.14
CA SER A 140 -5.58 19.66 50.95
C SER A 140 -5.97 18.27 50.48
N PRO A 141 -6.13 18.07 49.15
CA PRO A 141 -6.31 16.74 48.57
C PRO A 141 -5.03 15.88 48.64
N LEU A 142 -3.89 16.50 48.96
CA LEU A 142 -2.62 15.80 49.11
C LEU A 142 -2.51 15.21 50.52
N GLY A 143 -1.93 14.05 50.66
CA GLY A 143 -1.61 13.42 51.94
C GLY A 143 -0.44 14.14 52.59
N PHE A 144 -0.69 14.90 53.68
CA PHE A 144 0.35 15.51 54.52
C PHE A 144 0.56 14.69 55.76
N PHE A 145 1.82 14.47 56.10
CA PHE A 145 2.19 13.81 57.36
C PHE A 145 3.54 14.31 57.84
N PHE A 146 3.69 14.32 59.17
CA PHE A 146 4.87 14.82 59.82
C PHE A 146 5.50 13.73 60.71
N PHE A 147 6.80 13.52 60.50
CA PHE A 147 7.60 12.67 61.37
C PHE A 147 8.41 13.48 62.36
N GLY A 148 8.52 13.00 63.60
CA GLY A 148 9.46 13.49 64.56
C GLY A 148 10.91 13.13 64.24
N THR A 149 11.85 13.62 65.02
CA THR A 149 13.27 13.25 64.88
C THR A 149 13.55 11.77 65.23
N ASP A 150 12.64 11.14 65.95
CA ASP A 150 12.61 9.71 66.23
C ASP A 150 11.97 8.85 65.16
N LEU A 151 11.59 9.48 64.03
CA LEU A 151 10.91 8.85 62.88
C LEU A 151 9.53 8.27 63.17
N THR A 152 8.88 8.77 64.21
CA THR A 152 7.48 8.46 64.50
C THR A 152 6.57 9.52 63.89
N LEU A 153 5.39 9.10 63.44
CA LEU A 153 4.37 10.00 62.91
C LEU A 153 3.80 10.87 64.02
N LEU A 154 3.97 12.19 63.91
CA LEU A 154 3.44 13.18 64.81
C LEU A 154 2.01 13.56 64.48
N ARG A 155 1.77 13.78 63.19
CA ARG A 155 0.49 14.27 62.66
C ARG A 155 0.29 13.85 61.23
N VAL A 156 -0.93 13.55 60.84
CA VAL A 156 -1.37 13.26 59.48
C VAL A 156 -2.64 14.04 59.20
N ASN A 157 -2.86 14.46 57.96
CA ASN A 157 -4.10 15.10 57.55
C ASN A 157 -5.18 14.08 57.20
N GLU A 158 -6.40 14.54 57.01
CA GLU A 158 -7.56 13.70 56.66
C GLU A 158 -7.38 13.00 55.31
N SER A 159 -6.82 13.64 54.33
CA SER A 159 -6.55 13.06 53.01
C SER A 159 -5.61 11.87 53.07
N PHE A 160 -4.55 11.93 53.90
CA PHE A 160 -3.67 10.80 54.15
C PHE A 160 -4.40 9.69 54.89
N ALA A 161 -5.16 10.03 55.94
CA ALA A 161 -5.94 9.05 56.69
C ALA A 161 -6.95 8.29 55.86
N GLN A 162 -7.70 8.95 55.01
CA GLN A 162 -8.65 8.37 54.07
C GLN A 162 -7.97 7.46 53.03
N THR A 163 -6.81 7.88 52.52
CA THR A 163 -6.02 7.11 51.55
C THR A 163 -5.58 5.77 52.12
N PHE A 164 -5.17 5.74 53.40
CA PHE A 164 -4.74 4.52 54.07
C PHE A 164 -5.89 3.81 54.76
N GLY A 165 -7.09 4.36 54.81
CA GLY A 165 -8.26 3.70 55.36
C GLY A 165 -8.25 3.58 56.91
N CYS A 166 -7.42 4.38 57.60
CA CYS A 166 -7.28 4.41 59.05
C CYS A 166 -7.45 5.84 59.55
N PRO A 167 -8.09 6.06 60.72
CA PRO A 167 -8.24 7.40 61.31
C PRO A 167 -6.87 8.03 61.55
N ALA A 168 -6.83 9.38 61.47
CA ALA A 168 -5.58 10.14 61.71
C ALA A 168 -4.90 9.81 63.05
N GLU A 169 -5.70 9.60 64.09
CA GLU A 169 -5.21 9.23 65.45
C GLU A 169 -4.51 7.88 65.46
N TRP A 170 -4.94 6.91 64.59
CA TRP A 170 -4.31 5.58 64.52
C TRP A 170 -2.86 5.69 64.04
N HIS A 171 -2.53 6.65 63.21
CA HIS A 171 -1.18 6.82 62.68
C HIS A 171 -0.19 7.43 63.63
N ARG A 172 -0.69 8.18 64.63
CA ARG A 172 0.16 8.89 65.59
C ARG A 172 1.05 7.96 66.41
N GLY A 173 2.34 8.26 66.49
CA GLY A 173 3.35 7.48 67.19
C GLY A 173 3.85 6.23 66.46
N ARG A 174 3.32 5.96 65.21
CA ARG A 174 3.74 4.80 64.39
C ARG A 174 4.94 5.14 63.53
N THR A 175 5.70 4.13 63.20
CA THR A 175 6.85 4.22 62.27
C THR A 175 6.45 3.75 60.86
N PRO A 176 7.24 4.03 59.82
CA PRO A 176 6.93 3.52 58.45
C PRO A 176 6.72 2.00 58.36
N HIS A 177 7.37 1.22 59.22
CA HIS A 177 7.26 -0.25 59.27
C HIS A 177 5.89 -0.74 59.75
N ASP A 178 5.11 0.12 60.44
CA ASP A 178 3.81 -0.27 60.98
C ASP A 178 2.68 -0.21 59.93
N PHE A 179 2.90 0.51 58.77
CA PHE A 179 1.87 0.72 57.77
C PHE A 179 2.33 0.49 56.33
N LEU A 180 3.62 0.27 56.07
CA LEU A 180 4.14 -0.06 54.74
C LEU A 180 4.78 -1.47 54.73
N PRO A 181 4.77 -2.13 53.53
CA PRO A 181 5.56 -3.35 53.33
C PRO A 181 7.04 -3.12 53.63
N ARG A 182 7.72 -4.11 54.13
CA ARG A 182 9.12 -4.03 54.61
C ARG A 182 10.08 -3.31 53.64
N PRO A 183 10.13 -3.65 52.32
CA PRO A 183 11.07 -2.95 51.40
C PRO A 183 10.72 -1.47 51.23
N GLU A 184 9.44 -1.11 51.26
CA GLU A 184 8.96 0.27 51.11
C GLU A 184 9.20 1.07 52.37
N ALA A 185 9.01 0.44 53.55
CA ALA A 185 9.28 1.03 54.85
C ALA A 185 10.78 1.33 55.01
N GLU A 186 11.64 0.41 54.61
CA GLU A 186 13.11 0.60 54.68
C GLU A 186 13.54 1.78 53.75
N ARG A 187 12.98 1.88 52.53
CA ARG A 187 13.25 3.01 51.62
C ARG A 187 12.81 4.33 52.20
N LEU A 188 11.60 4.42 52.73
CA LEU A 188 11.10 5.65 53.34
C LEU A 188 11.91 6.05 54.54
N THR A 189 12.26 5.07 55.42
CA THR A 189 13.07 5.29 56.63
C THR A 189 14.47 5.82 56.28
N ALA A 190 15.12 5.26 55.24
CA ALA A 190 16.41 5.73 54.79
C ALA A 190 16.34 7.19 54.27
N ALA A 191 15.30 7.50 53.49
CA ALA A 191 15.09 8.85 52.99
C ALA A 191 14.77 9.86 54.09
N LEU A 192 14.00 9.48 55.11
CA LEU A 192 13.71 10.35 56.27
C LEU A 192 14.99 10.70 57.05
N ARG A 193 15.87 9.68 57.29
CA ARG A 193 17.19 9.89 57.93
C ARG A 193 18.05 10.83 57.07
N GLN A 194 18.13 10.57 55.79
CA GLN A 194 18.90 11.42 54.89
C GLN A 194 18.45 12.91 54.94
N VAL A 195 17.14 13.17 54.96
CA VAL A 195 16.59 14.52 55.04
C VAL A 195 16.89 15.15 56.38
N LEU A 196 16.79 14.40 57.51
CA LEU A 196 17.13 14.91 58.83
C LEU A 196 18.61 15.25 58.95
N ASP A 197 19.49 14.42 58.43
CA ASP A 197 20.94 14.59 58.54
C ASP A 197 21.45 15.72 57.62
N THR A 198 21.03 15.68 56.34
CA THR A 198 21.59 16.60 55.34
C THR A 198 20.83 17.94 55.22
N GLY A 199 19.56 17.96 55.61
CA GLY A 199 18.64 19.10 55.37
C GLY A 199 18.21 19.29 53.94
N LYS A 200 18.70 18.46 53.01
CA LYS A 200 18.29 18.54 51.61
C LYS A 200 16.97 17.81 51.38
N PRO A 201 16.00 18.43 50.71
CA PRO A 201 14.73 17.75 50.40
C PRO A 201 14.97 16.55 49.48
N VAL A 202 14.18 15.49 49.65
CA VAL A 202 14.12 14.31 48.77
C VAL A 202 12.73 14.31 48.16
N SER A 203 12.67 14.34 46.82
CA SER A 203 11.42 14.39 46.07
C SER A 203 11.22 13.09 45.27
N ASP A 204 9.95 12.77 44.97
CA ASP A 204 9.51 11.67 44.08
C ASP A 204 9.94 10.26 44.53
N ILE A 205 9.91 10.00 45.85
CA ILE A 205 10.09 8.64 46.34
C ILE A 205 8.85 7.82 45.99
N GLN A 206 9.03 6.82 45.11
CA GLN A 206 7.93 5.95 44.74
C GLN A 206 7.72 4.82 45.72
N LEU A 207 6.58 4.77 46.38
CA LEU A 207 6.16 3.76 47.30
C LEU A 207 4.98 2.97 46.76
N VAL A 208 4.96 1.66 46.98
CA VAL A 208 3.87 0.76 46.62
C VAL A 208 3.41 -0.02 47.84
N GLY A 209 2.14 0.07 48.16
CA GLY A 209 1.60 -0.63 49.32
C GLY A 209 0.15 -1.04 49.15
N PRO A 210 -0.26 -2.04 49.98
CA PRO A 210 -1.67 -2.39 50.11
C PRO A 210 -2.41 -1.27 50.88
N VAL A 211 -3.66 -1.06 50.53
CA VAL A 211 -4.57 -0.24 51.36
C VAL A 211 -5.33 -1.17 52.28
N PRO A 212 -5.32 -0.95 53.61
CA PRO A 212 -6.09 -1.78 54.52
C PRO A 212 -7.56 -1.89 54.10
N GLY A 213 -8.06 -3.11 54.02
CA GLY A 213 -9.47 -3.39 53.64
C GLY A 213 -9.74 -3.37 52.11
N ARG A 214 -8.71 -3.20 51.27
CA ARG A 214 -8.82 -3.30 49.82
C ARG A 214 -7.77 -4.24 49.24
N SER A 215 -8.12 -4.98 48.18
CA SER A 215 -7.20 -5.91 47.51
C SER A 215 -6.24 -5.18 46.54
N GLU A 216 -6.49 -3.92 46.26
CA GLU A 216 -5.69 -3.13 45.34
C GLU A 216 -4.42 -2.59 45.98
N ARG A 217 -3.31 -2.69 45.29
CA ARG A 217 -2.06 -1.98 45.63
C ARG A 217 -2.09 -0.60 45.02
N ARG A 218 -1.81 0.43 45.81
CA ARG A 218 -1.66 1.80 45.37
C ARG A 218 -0.22 2.22 45.28
N ARG A 219 0.02 3.22 44.44
CA ARG A 219 1.35 3.80 44.25
C ARG A 219 1.31 5.28 44.62
N TRP A 220 2.25 5.66 45.48
CA TRP A 220 2.39 7.04 45.97
C TRP A 220 3.73 7.62 45.55
N SER A 221 3.74 8.89 45.17
CA SER A 221 4.92 9.74 45.07
C SER A 221 5.02 10.54 46.34
N VAL A 222 6.12 10.41 47.08
CA VAL A 222 6.36 11.03 48.38
C VAL A 222 7.52 12.02 48.26
N SER A 223 7.31 13.27 48.74
CA SER A 223 8.36 14.26 48.84
C SER A 223 8.56 14.65 50.35
N LEU A 224 9.82 14.74 50.76
CA LEU A 224 10.25 14.93 52.15
C LEU A 224 11.00 16.25 52.32
N TYR A 225 10.63 17.02 53.34
CA TYR A 225 11.21 18.34 53.64
C TYR A 225 11.53 18.41 55.11
N ARG A 226 12.78 18.86 55.49
CA ARG A 226 13.16 19.00 56.89
C ARG A 226 12.44 20.21 57.52
N LEU A 227 11.87 19.94 58.71
CA LEU A 227 11.30 20.98 59.55
C LEU A 227 12.34 21.37 60.60
N HIS A 228 12.52 22.70 60.82
CA HIS A 228 13.42 23.22 61.81
C HIS A 228 12.72 24.26 62.68
N SER A 229 13.16 24.39 63.90
CA SER A 229 12.74 25.47 64.81
C SER A 229 13.31 26.83 64.35
N GLY A 230 12.81 27.93 64.91
CA GLY A 230 13.39 29.25 64.68
C GLY A 230 14.88 29.34 65.08
N SER A 231 15.38 28.44 65.88
CA SER A 231 16.82 28.33 66.24
C SER A 231 17.63 27.44 65.30
N GLY A 232 17.04 26.94 64.23
CA GLY A 232 17.71 26.07 63.25
C GLY A 232 17.84 24.59 63.67
N ARG A 233 17.35 24.21 64.86
CA ARG A 233 17.35 22.79 65.25
C ARG A 233 16.30 21.99 64.48
N PRO A 234 16.62 20.80 63.96
CA PRO A 234 15.62 19.97 63.30
C PRO A 234 14.56 19.52 64.33
N ILE A 235 13.31 19.68 63.99
CA ILE A 235 12.15 19.25 64.80
C ILE A 235 11.43 18.08 64.16
N GLY A 236 11.75 17.72 62.90
CA GLY A 236 11.16 16.62 62.20
C GLY A 236 11.22 16.76 60.69
N VAL A 237 10.42 15.94 59.99
CA VAL A 237 10.28 15.92 58.50
C VAL A 237 8.82 16.06 58.13
N ALA A 238 8.51 17.01 57.27
CA ALA A 238 7.22 17.09 56.59
C ALA A 238 7.26 16.24 55.35
N ALA A 239 6.23 15.46 55.13
CA ALA A 239 6.05 14.60 53.98
C ALA A 239 4.77 14.91 53.26
N ILE A 240 4.84 14.94 51.94
CA ILE A 240 3.70 15.11 51.04
C ILE A 240 3.58 13.87 50.19
N ALA A 241 2.44 13.17 50.27
CA ALA A 241 2.14 12.00 49.44
C ALA A 241 1.04 12.32 48.43
N THR A 242 1.28 11.92 47.17
CA THR A 242 0.31 12.01 46.09
C THR A 242 0.03 10.61 45.56
N ASP A 243 -1.23 10.21 45.49
CA ASP A 243 -1.64 8.96 44.84
C ASP A 243 -1.48 9.12 43.31
N VAL A 244 -0.53 8.41 42.72
CA VAL A 244 -0.22 8.44 41.29
C VAL A 244 -0.70 7.19 40.57
N THR A 245 -1.50 6.32 41.22
CA THR A 245 -1.97 5.04 40.68
C THR A 245 -2.76 5.25 39.38
N GLY A 246 -3.77 6.10 39.41
CA GLY A 246 -4.59 6.39 38.23
C GLY A 246 -3.81 7.05 37.09
N ARG A 247 -2.96 8.00 37.43
CA ARG A 247 -2.12 8.69 36.44
C ARG A 247 -1.16 7.71 35.74
N ARG A 248 -0.47 6.86 36.49
CA ARG A 248 0.45 5.86 35.94
C ARG A 248 -0.26 4.82 35.10
N ARG A 249 -1.49 4.44 35.49
CA ARG A 249 -2.32 3.54 34.68
C ARG A 249 -2.69 4.21 33.35
N ALA A 250 -3.18 5.43 33.39
CA ALA A 250 -3.52 6.20 32.18
C ALA A 250 -2.29 6.45 31.28
N GLU A 251 -1.11 6.77 31.86
CA GLU A 251 0.13 6.94 31.10
C GLU A 251 0.55 5.63 30.40
N ARG A 252 0.43 4.47 31.06
CA ARG A 252 0.70 3.15 30.47
C ARG A 252 -0.31 2.81 29.37
N GLU A 253 -1.58 3.07 29.61
CA GLU A 253 -2.64 2.87 28.63
C GLU A 253 -2.43 3.76 27.39
N ALA A 254 -2.12 5.03 27.60
CA ALA A 254 -1.82 5.95 26.50
C ALA A 254 -0.54 5.57 25.74
N ALA A 255 0.48 5.05 26.43
CA ALA A 255 1.69 4.55 25.78
C ALA A 255 1.39 3.28 24.95
N GLY A 256 0.53 2.38 25.45
CA GLY A 256 0.06 1.22 24.70
C GLY A 256 -0.70 1.60 23.44
N VAL A 257 -1.66 2.53 23.56
CA VAL A 257 -2.43 3.03 22.41
C VAL A 257 -1.51 3.69 21.36
N ARG A 258 -0.56 4.51 21.80
CA ARG A 258 0.40 5.14 20.86
C ARG A 258 1.26 4.09 20.13
N ARG A 259 1.71 3.06 20.84
CA ARG A 259 2.49 1.96 20.23
C ARG A 259 1.67 1.22 19.19
N ASN A 260 0.40 0.90 19.49
CA ASN A 260 -0.49 0.22 18.55
C ASN A 260 -0.78 1.08 17.31
N LEU A 261 -1.03 2.39 17.51
CA LEU A 261 -1.21 3.32 16.39
C LEU A 261 0.05 3.46 15.53
N ALA A 262 1.23 3.50 16.15
CA ALA A 262 2.49 3.54 15.42
C ALA A 262 2.67 2.27 14.57
N LEU A 263 2.36 1.10 15.11
CA LEU A 263 2.43 -0.18 14.40
C LEU A 263 1.44 -0.24 13.23
N LEU A 264 0.20 0.23 13.43
CA LEU A 264 -0.80 0.30 12.35
C LEU A 264 -0.42 1.29 11.25
N ASN A 265 0.19 2.42 11.60
CA ASN A 265 0.70 3.37 10.62
C ASN A 265 1.88 2.78 9.83
N GLU A 266 2.81 2.09 10.51
CA GLU A 266 3.90 1.38 9.86
C GLU A 266 3.37 0.29 8.92
N ALA A 267 2.37 -0.48 9.37
CA ALA A 267 1.68 -1.46 8.54
C ALA A 267 1.06 -0.82 7.30
N GLY A 268 0.42 0.37 7.46
CA GLY A 268 -0.17 1.12 6.35
C GLY A 268 0.84 1.63 5.32
N ALA A 269 2.06 1.90 5.75
CA ALA A 269 3.12 2.40 4.87
C ALA A 269 3.90 1.27 4.18
N ARG A 270 3.93 0.07 4.76
CA ARG A 270 4.78 -1.03 4.31
C ARG A 270 4.05 -2.19 3.68
N ILE A 271 2.81 -2.49 4.13
CA ILE A 271 2.03 -3.63 3.62
C ILE A 271 1.28 -3.19 2.37
N GLY A 272 1.48 -3.92 1.27
CA GLY A 272 0.76 -3.71 0.01
C GLY A 272 1.45 -2.78 -0.97
N ASN A 273 2.74 -2.52 -0.81
CA ASN A 273 3.55 -1.80 -1.80
C ASN A 273 3.90 -2.69 -3.01
N SER A 274 3.72 -4.00 -2.88
CA SER A 274 3.94 -4.98 -3.92
C SER A 274 2.64 -5.68 -4.28
N LEU A 275 2.48 -6.02 -5.56
CA LEU A 275 1.40 -6.86 -6.06
C LEU A 275 1.76 -8.36 -6.01
N ASP A 276 2.85 -8.70 -5.30
CA ASP A 276 3.22 -10.08 -5.06
C ASP A 276 2.69 -10.58 -3.71
N LEU A 277 1.97 -11.71 -3.73
CA LEU A 277 1.33 -12.27 -2.54
C LEU A 277 2.34 -12.68 -1.46
N GLU A 278 3.46 -13.29 -1.86
CA GLU A 278 4.49 -13.75 -0.93
C GLU A 278 5.25 -12.56 -0.31
N THR A 279 5.48 -11.51 -1.10
CA THR A 279 6.10 -10.27 -0.62
C THR A 279 5.20 -9.55 0.38
N THR A 280 3.90 -9.44 0.08
CA THR A 280 2.93 -8.84 1.02
C THR A 280 2.85 -9.62 2.34
N ALA A 281 2.92 -10.95 2.30
CA ALA A 281 2.99 -11.76 3.50
C ALA A 281 4.27 -11.50 4.31
N ARG A 282 5.42 -11.36 3.65
CA ARG A 282 6.71 -11.01 4.30
C ARG A 282 6.68 -9.59 4.90
N GLU A 283 6.05 -8.63 4.22
CA GLU A 283 5.86 -7.27 4.73
C GLU A 283 5.04 -7.24 6.02
N LEU A 284 3.95 -8.01 6.11
CA LEU A 284 3.17 -8.19 7.34
C LEU A 284 4.06 -8.68 8.48
N LEU A 285 4.85 -9.74 8.24
CA LEU A 285 5.69 -10.32 9.29
C LEU A 285 6.82 -9.37 9.70
N ALA A 286 7.39 -8.60 8.79
CA ALA A 286 8.43 -7.62 9.08
C ALA A 286 7.92 -6.45 9.95
N VAL A 287 6.63 -6.14 9.90
CA VAL A 287 5.98 -5.16 10.78
C VAL A 287 5.65 -5.80 12.14
N ALA A 288 5.18 -7.06 12.15
CA ALA A 288 4.74 -7.71 13.38
C ALA A 288 5.90 -8.15 14.29
N VAL A 289 7.02 -8.62 13.72
CA VAL A 289 8.18 -9.13 14.45
C VAL A 289 9.32 -8.10 14.43
N PRO A 290 9.92 -7.71 15.55
CA PRO A 290 9.65 -8.16 16.93
C PRO A 290 8.67 -7.28 17.71
N GLN A 291 8.04 -6.29 17.13
CA GLN A 291 7.31 -5.24 17.85
C GLN A 291 6.02 -5.72 18.51
N PHE A 292 5.33 -6.66 17.88
CA PHE A 292 4.04 -7.22 18.33
C PHE A 292 4.17 -8.63 18.89
N CYS A 293 4.99 -9.47 18.25
CA CYS A 293 5.20 -10.88 18.63
C CYS A 293 6.64 -11.30 18.41
N ASP A 294 7.02 -12.45 18.96
CA ASP A 294 8.37 -13.00 18.87
C ASP A 294 8.55 -13.90 17.64
N LEU A 295 7.44 -14.54 17.20
CA LEU A 295 7.40 -15.37 16.00
C LEU A 295 6.08 -15.12 15.28
N ALA A 296 6.13 -15.18 13.94
CA ALA A 296 4.93 -15.12 13.12
C ALA A 296 5.05 -15.93 11.84
N SER A 297 3.92 -16.43 11.34
CA SER A 297 3.82 -17.10 10.04
C SER A 297 2.55 -16.71 9.30
N VAL A 298 2.61 -16.82 7.97
CA VAL A 298 1.45 -16.65 7.08
C VAL A 298 1.32 -17.87 6.21
N ASP A 299 0.14 -18.45 6.21
CA ASP A 299 -0.26 -19.58 5.38
C ASP A 299 -1.42 -19.15 4.49
N LEU A 300 -1.27 -19.27 3.17
CA LEU A 300 -2.31 -18.96 2.18
C LEU A 300 -2.88 -20.23 1.59
N TYR A 301 -4.12 -20.20 1.16
CA TYR A 301 -4.71 -21.33 0.43
C TYR A 301 -3.94 -21.62 -0.85
N GLN A 302 -3.59 -22.90 -1.08
CA GLN A 302 -2.85 -23.32 -2.25
C GLN A 302 -3.58 -22.95 -3.56
N GLY A 303 -4.90 -23.12 -3.62
CA GLY A 303 -5.71 -22.73 -4.77
C GLY A 303 -5.58 -21.26 -5.16
N LEU A 304 -5.43 -20.34 -4.18
CA LEU A 304 -5.22 -18.92 -4.47
C LEU A 304 -3.86 -18.62 -5.12
N LEU A 305 -2.87 -19.44 -4.84
CA LEU A 305 -1.51 -19.30 -5.39
C LEU A 305 -1.40 -19.89 -6.80
N VAL A 306 -2.25 -20.88 -7.13
CA VAL A 306 -2.28 -21.56 -8.44
C VAL A 306 -3.28 -20.90 -9.40
N GLY A 307 -4.12 -19.97 -8.93
CA GLY A 307 -5.07 -19.24 -9.79
C GLY A 307 -6.47 -19.87 -9.88
N ASP A 308 -6.81 -20.79 -8.98
CA ASP A 308 -8.14 -21.42 -8.94
C ASP A 308 -9.27 -20.39 -8.73
N GLU A 309 -10.39 -20.57 -9.46
CA GLU A 309 -11.51 -19.62 -9.46
C GLU A 309 -12.32 -19.61 -8.16
N ALA A 310 -12.43 -20.73 -7.50
CA ALA A 310 -13.22 -20.84 -6.28
C ALA A 310 -12.31 -20.81 -5.05
N PRO A 311 -12.66 -20.01 -4.02
CA PRO A 311 -12.06 -20.24 -2.72
C PRO A 311 -12.41 -21.68 -2.33
N PRO A 312 -11.43 -22.47 -1.86
CA PRO A 312 -11.71 -23.84 -1.48
C PRO A 312 -12.83 -23.84 -0.45
N GLY A 313 -13.83 -24.69 -0.67
CA GLY A 313 -14.96 -24.85 0.25
C GLY A 313 -14.44 -25.19 1.64
N LEU A 314 -14.52 -24.27 2.55
CA LEU A 314 -13.92 -24.34 3.89
C LEU A 314 -14.74 -25.17 4.87
N ALA A 315 -15.87 -25.69 4.43
CA ALA A 315 -16.81 -26.35 5.31
C ALA A 315 -16.25 -27.61 6.00
N ASP A 316 -15.26 -28.28 5.40
CA ASP A 316 -14.72 -29.55 5.90
C ASP A 316 -13.30 -29.48 6.50
N GLY A 317 -12.62 -28.32 6.35
CA GLY A 317 -11.24 -28.14 6.82
C GLY A 317 -10.18 -28.91 5.99
N SER A 318 -10.54 -29.45 4.83
CA SER A 318 -9.67 -30.24 3.96
C SER A 318 -8.79 -29.38 3.05
N ALA A 319 -8.97 -28.07 3.07
CA ALA A 319 -8.25 -27.15 2.21
C ALA A 319 -6.74 -27.15 2.49
N GLU A 320 -5.98 -27.25 1.40
CA GLU A 320 -4.53 -27.17 1.44
C GLU A 320 -4.07 -25.72 1.59
N LEU A 321 -3.13 -25.51 2.50
CA LEU A 321 -2.46 -24.23 2.73
C LEU A 321 -0.98 -24.41 2.39
N ARG A 322 -0.39 -23.33 1.89
CA ARG A 322 1.05 -23.23 1.70
C ARG A 322 1.60 -22.15 2.63
N ARG A 323 2.65 -22.48 3.36
CA ARG A 323 3.37 -21.46 4.14
C ARG A 323 4.14 -20.54 3.22
N VAL A 324 3.72 -19.29 3.14
CA VAL A 324 4.33 -18.28 2.24
C VAL A 324 5.35 -17.41 2.94
N ALA A 325 5.24 -17.24 4.27
CA ALA A 325 6.19 -16.46 5.04
C ALA A 325 6.32 -16.97 6.49
N TYR A 326 7.52 -16.82 7.04
CA TYR A 326 7.85 -17.07 8.44
C TYR A 326 8.90 -16.06 8.92
N SER A 327 8.74 -15.57 10.15
CA SER A 327 9.69 -14.65 10.77
C SER A 327 9.83 -14.94 12.25
N SER A 328 11.05 -14.86 12.78
CA SER A 328 11.38 -15.10 14.19
C SER A 328 12.40 -14.08 14.69
N ALA A 329 12.13 -13.49 15.85
CA ALA A 329 13.08 -12.65 16.59
C ALA A 329 13.95 -13.45 17.55
N VAL A 330 13.66 -14.73 17.74
CA VAL A 330 14.33 -15.61 18.70
C VAL A 330 15.37 -16.46 17.97
N THR A 331 16.60 -16.44 18.44
CA THR A 331 17.69 -17.30 17.96
C THR A 331 17.51 -18.71 18.53
N GLY A 332 17.20 -19.67 17.69
CA GLY A 332 16.91 -21.07 18.02
C GLY A 332 15.46 -21.43 17.73
N ALA A 333 15.25 -22.40 16.85
CA ALA A 333 13.90 -22.85 16.55
C ALA A 333 13.21 -23.36 17.84
N PRO A 334 11.95 -23.03 18.07
CA PRO A 334 11.18 -23.65 19.14
C PRO A 334 11.04 -25.13 18.78
N VAL A 335 11.80 -25.98 19.44
CA VAL A 335 11.69 -27.41 19.29
C VAL A 335 10.63 -27.89 20.29
N ASP A 336 9.39 -27.99 19.82
CA ASP A 336 8.46 -28.96 20.39
C ASP A 336 8.85 -30.30 19.76
N ALA A 337 9.27 -31.27 20.56
CA ALA A 337 9.83 -32.53 20.05
C ALA A 337 8.86 -33.34 19.18
N ASP A 338 7.57 -33.04 19.24
CA ASP A 338 6.50 -33.67 18.45
C ASP A 338 5.99 -32.83 17.27
N TYR A 339 6.52 -31.64 17.03
CA TYR A 339 6.03 -30.73 15.97
C TYR A 339 7.14 -30.47 14.97
N LYS A 340 7.06 -31.13 13.80
CA LYS A 340 7.92 -30.80 12.65
C LYS A 340 7.56 -29.36 12.20
N PRO A 341 8.46 -28.39 12.26
CA PRO A 341 8.15 -27.05 11.83
C PRO A 341 7.83 -27.04 10.32
N ILE A 342 6.67 -26.52 9.96
CA ILE A 342 6.26 -26.32 8.56
C ILE A 342 7.22 -25.31 7.95
N GLN A 343 7.86 -25.65 6.85
CA GLN A 343 8.82 -24.77 6.17
C GLN A 343 8.12 -23.83 5.19
N VAL A 344 8.76 -22.72 4.89
CA VAL A 344 8.29 -21.82 3.82
C VAL A 344 8.31 -22.57 2.50
N GLY A 345 7.20 -22.52 1.76
CA GLY A 345 6.98 -23.27 0.53
C GLY A 345 6.28 -24.63 0.72
N GLU A 346 6.22 -25.14 1.96
CA GLU A 346 5.59 -26.43 2.25
C GLU A 346 4.06 -26.33 2.20
N VAL A 347 3.42 -27.24 1.51
CA VAL A 347 1.95 -27.41 1.47
C VAL A 347 1.53 -28.35 2.59
N HIS A 348 0.56 -27.92 3.38
CA HIS A 348 0.10 -28.66 4.56
C HIS A 348 -1.40 -28.48 4.79
N ARG A 349 -1.94 -29.25 5.74
CA ARG A 349 -3.32 -29.14 6.23
C ARG A 349 -3.33 -29.10 7.73
N TYR A 350 -4.16 -28.25 8.29
CA TYR A 350 -4.36 -28.25 9.74
C TYR A 350 -5.33 -29.35 10.16
N PRO A 351 -5.07 -30.09 11.26
CA PRO A 351 -6.03 -31.04 11.80
C PRO A 351 -7.39 -30.35 12.05
N PHE A 352 -8.48 -31.03 11.73
CA PHE A 352 -9.84 -30.47 11.78
C PHE A 352 -10.21 -29.80 13.10
N HIS A 353 -9.80 -30.39 14.23
CA HIS A 353 -10.06 -29.86 15.58
C HIS A 353 -9.01 -28.88 16.07
N SER A 354 -8.01 -28.52 15.25
CA SER A 354 -7.01 -27.54 15.65
C SER A 354 -7.59 -26.13 15.73
N PRO A 355 -7.09 -25.26 16.62
CA PRO A 355 -7.49 -23.86 16.66
C PRO A 355 -7.29 -23.14 15.30
N CYS A 356 -6.24 -23.48 14.57
CA CYS A 356 -5.98 -22.93 13.24
C CYS A 356 -7.09 -23.29 12.24
N ALA A 357 -7.48 -24.57 12.18
CA ALA A 357 -8.60 -25.00 11.34
C ALA A 357 -9.94 -24.39 11.80
N GLN A 358 -10.13 -24.21 13.09
CA GLN A 358 -11.31 -23.53 13.63
C GLN A 358 -11.35 -22.04 13.24
N ALA A 359 -10.21 -21.33 13.32
CA ALA A 359 -10.10 -19.94 12.88
C ALA A 359 -10.47 -19.78 11.41
N LEU A 360 -9.96 -20.67 10.55
CA LEU A 360 -10.26 -20.67 9.12
C LEU A 360 -11.73 -20.91 8.82
N ARG A 361 -12.39 -21.85 9.52
CA ARG A 361 -13.80 -22.19 9.30
C ARG A 361 -14.77 -21.14 9.83
N THR A 362 -14.46 -20.55 10.98
CA THR A 362 -15.36 -19.58 11.63
C THR A 362 -15.09 -18.15 11.21
N ALA A 363 -13.99 -17.90 10.50
CA ALA A 363 -13.46 -16.55 10.23
C ALA A 363 -13.28 -15.69 11.50
N HIS A 364 -13.04 -16.36 12.66
CA HIS A 364 -12.81 -15.70 13.94
C HIS A 364 -11.46 -16.09 14.50
N VAL A 365 -10.81 -15.15 15.15
CA VAL A 365 -9.52 -15.37 15.82
C VAL A 365 -9.66 -16.42 16.91
N GLN A 366 -8.67 -17.31 17.00
CA GLN A 366 -8.54 -18.30 18.07
C GLN A 366 -7.29 -18.00 18.88
N VAL A 367 -7.47 -17.98 20.22
CA VAL A 367 -6.34 -17.86 21.15
C VAL A 367 -5.93 -19.27 21.54
N VAL A 368 -4.68 -19.61 21.25
CA VAL A 368 -4.10 -20.91 21.62
C VAL A 368 -3.26 -20.70 22.86
N PRO A 369 -3.69 -21.20 24.03
CA PRO A 369 -2.85 -21.18 25.22
C PRO A 369 -1.64 -22.08 25.01
N GLY A 370 -0.47 -21.62 25.42
CA GLY A 370 0.75 -22.42 25.39
C GLY A 370 0.59 -23.65 26.29
N ARG A 371 1.13 -24.77 25.87
CA ARG A 371 1.25 -25.93 26.76
C ARG A 371 2.23 -25.59 27.89
N GLU A 372 1.77 -25.64 29.13
CA GLU A 372 2.65 -25.70 30.27
C GLU A 372 3.37 -27.06 30.24
N GLY A 373 4.65 -27.05 29.86
CA GLY A 373 5.48 -28.24 29.93
C GLY A 373 5.69 -28.64 31.36
N GLU A 374 5.24 -29.81 31.73
CA GLU A 374 5.71 -30.53 32.87
C GLU A 374 7.19 -30.85 32.64
N ASP A 375 8.01 -30.47 33.63
CA ASP A 375 9.42 -30.82 33.83
C ASP A 375 10.52 -30.31 32.90
N GLY A 376 11.24 -29.30 33.40
CA GLY A 376 12.69 -29.27 33.58
C GLY A 376 13.63 -29.55 32.39
N ALA A 377 13.33 -29.19 31.17
CA ALA A 377 14.33 -29.21 30.10
C ALA A 377 14.69 -27.78 29.68
N GLU A 378 15.90 -27.35 29.97
CA GLU A 378 16.59 -26.23 29.36
C GLU A 378 16.76 -26.51 27.88
N LEU A 379 15.78 -26.14 27.05
CA LEU A 379 16.00 -26.04 25.58
C LEU A 379 14.89 -25.21 24.93
N GLY A 380 15.27 -24.06 24.40
CA GLY A 380 14.47 -23.31 23.43
C GLY A 380 13.40 -22.41 24.05
N ALA A 381 13.16 -21.30 23.39
CA ALA A 381 12.09 -20.37 23.76
C ALA A 381 10.73 -21.06 23.67
N VAL A 382 10.13 -21.39 24.83
CA VAL A 382 8.82 -22.04 24.88
C VAL A 382 7.76 -21.01 24.50
N VAL A 383 7.00 -21.28 23.44
CA VAL A 383 5.84 -20.49 23.07
C VAL A 383 4.75 -20.67 24.13
N HIS A 384 4.30 -19.57 24.73
CA HIS A 384 3.28 -19.61 25.78
C HIS A 384 1.92 -19.04 25.36
N SER A 385 1.85 -18.33 24.22
CA SER A 385 0.61 -17.76 23.71
C SER A 385 0.69 -17.61 22.20
N THR A 386 -0.31 -18.07 21.49
CA THR A 386 -0.41 -17.92 20.03
C THR A 386 -1.81 -17.40 19.65
N LEU A 387 -1.87 -16.47 18.73
CA LEU A 387 -3.09 -16.05 18.04
C LEU A 387 -3.13 -16.68 16.66
N ALA A 388 -4.17 -17.44 16.37
CA ALA A 388 -4.49 -17.92 15.04
C ALA A 388 -5.55 -16.97 14.43
N VAL A 389 -5.13 -16.13 13.50
CA VAL A 389 -5.94 -15.04 12.95
C VAL A 389 -6.27 -15.32 11.49
N PRO A 390 -7.55 -15.53 11.13
CA PRO A 390 -7.95 -15.70 9.76
C PRO A 390 -7.73 -14.40 8.98
N MET A 391 -7.17 -14.51 7.81
CA MET A 391 -6.98 -13.38 6.90
C MET A 391 -8.22 -13.24 6.02
N VAL A 392 -9.05 -12.24 6.31
CA VAL A 392 -10.35 -12.07 5.66
C VAL A 392 -10.34 -10.84 4.77
N ALA A 393 -10.69 -11.03 3.49
CA ALA A 393 -10.88 -9.96 2.52
C ALA A 393 -12.23 -10.15 1.81
N ARG A 394 -13.06 -9.12 1.75
CA ARG A 394 -14.38 -9.15 1.07
C ARG A 394 -15.24 -10.38 1.45
N ASP A 395 -15.32 -10.65 2.75
CA ASP A 395 -16.04 -11.79 3.34
C ASP A 395 -15.47 -13.18 2.97
N THR A 396 -14.30 -13.22 2.37
CA THR A 396 -13.61 -14.47 2.02
C THR A 396 -12.33 -14.62 2.83
N VAL A 397 -12.11 -15.81 3.40
CA VAL A 397 -10.85 -16.15 4.05
C VAL A 397 -9.83 -16.51 2.99
N VAL A 398 -8.71 -15.78 2.94
CA VAL A 398 -7.61 -16.01 2.00
C VAL A 398 -6.48 -16.85 2.60
N GLY A 399 -6.43 -16.96 3.93
CA GLY A 399 -5.39 -17.70 4.63
C GLY A 399 -5.44 -17.48 6.13
N LEU A 400 -4.33 -17.79 6.79
CA LEU A 400 -4.14 -17.70 8.23
C LEU A 400 -2.83 -16.99 8.56
N ALA A 401 -2.88 -16.01 9.45
CA ALA A 401 -1.71 -15.44 10.10
C ALA A 401 -1.62 -15.98 11.54
N GLN A 402 -0.44 -16.42 11.94
CA GLN A 402 -0.19 -16.86 13.31
C GLN A 402 0.84 -15.93 13.95
N PHE A 403 0.54 -15.45 15.15
CA PHE A 403 1.43 -14.62 15.96
C PHE A 403 1.69 -15.33 17.29
N SER A 404 2.93 -15.51 17.67
CA SER A 404 3.30 -16.25 18.88
C SER A 404 4.24 -15.43 19.74
N ARG A 405 4.05 -15.55 21.09
CA ARG A 405 4.92 -14.97 22.13
C ARG A 405 5.59 -16.07 22.93
N THR A 406 6.84 -15.82 23.30
CA THR A 406 7.70 -16.75 24.06
C THR A 406 7.82 -16.33 25.53
N LYS A 407 8.40 -17.18 26.38
CA LYS A 407 8.68 -16.86 27.79
C LYS A 407 9.50 -15.57 27.89
N GLY A 408 8.99 -14.60 28.65
CA GLY A 408 9.58 -13.27 28.78
C GLY A 408 8.70 -12.14 28.28
N SER A 409 7.75 -12.45 27.38
CA SER A 409 6.70 -11.54 26.92
C SER A 409 5.40 -11.75 27.70
N GLU A 410 4.55 -10.73 27.83
CA GLU A 410 3.20 -10.92 28.43
C GLU A 410 2.30 -11.69 27.43
N PRO A 411 1.37 -12.56 27.92
CA PRO A 411 0.38 -13.21 27.05
C PRO A 411 -0.45 -12.20 26.27
N PHE A 412 -0.98 -12.61 25.11
CA PHE A 412 -1.87 -11.75 24.32
C PHE A 412 -3.17 -11.45 25.08
N GLY A 413 -3.52 -10.16 25.14
CA GLY A 413 -4.77 -9.67 25.70
C GLY A 413 -5.80 -9.32 24.60
N GLU A 414 -7.00 -8.88 25.02
CA GLU A 414 -8.07 -8.49 24.10
C GLU A 414 -7.63 -7.39 23.10
N ARG A 415 -6.83 -6.42 23.56
CA ARG A 415 -6.30 -5.34 22.71
C ARG A 415 -5.30 -5.85 21.69
N ASP A 416 -4.47 -6.81 22.07
CA ASP A 416 -3.53 -7.45 21.15
C ASP A 416 -4.28 -8.25 20.09
N THR A 417 -5.34 -8.94 20.49
CA THR A 417 -6.21 -9.69 19.57
C THR A 417 -6.85 -8.76 18.53
N ALA A 418 -7.38 -7.62 18.95
CA ALA A 418 -7.94 -6.63 18.01
C ALA A 418 -6.88 -6.09 17.03
N LEU A 419 -5.66 -5.81 17.52
CA LEU A 419 -4.55 -5.35 16.69
C LEU A 419 -4.12 -6.43 15.68
N ALA A 420 -4.03 -7.69 16.11
CA ALA A 420 -3.70 -8.81 15.24
C ALA A 420 -4.71 -8.99 14.10
N VAL A 421 -6.00 -8.86 14.41
CA VAL A 421 -7.09 -8.92 13.42
C VAL A 421 -6.95 -7.79 12.39
N GLU A 422 -6.67 -6.57 12.84
CA GLU A 422 -6.51 -5.42 11.95
C GLU A 422 -5.28 -5.57 11.02
N LEU A 423 -4.15 -6.02 11.55
CA LEU A 423 -2.94 -6.30 10.76
C LEU A 423 -3.20 -7.40 9.71
N ALA A 424 -3.84 -8.49 10.12
CA ALA A 424 -4.16 -9.61 9.24
C ALA A 424 -5.18 -9.22 8.17
N ALA A 425 -6.21 -8.45 8.52
CA ALA A 425 -7.22 -7.96 7.59
C ALA A 425 -6.62 -7.03 6.53
N ARG A 426 -5.71 -6.14 6.92
CA ARG A 426 -5.01 -5.26 5.99
C ARG A 426 -4.17 -6.04 4.99
N ALA A 427 -3.37 -7.00 5.45
CA ALA A 427 -2.60 -7.88 4.57
C ALA A 427 -3.52 -8.72 3.69
N ALA A 428 -4.64 -9.21 4.20
CA ALA A 428 -5.62 -9.98 3.44
C ALA A 428 -6.18 -9.18 2.26
N VAL A 429 -6.54 -7.91 2.47
CA VAL A 429 -7.03 -7.02 1.40
C VAL A 429 -5.97 -6.82 0.32
N CYS A 430 -4.70 -6.59 0.70
CA CYS A 430 -3.61 -6.42 -0.25
C CYS A 430 -3.36 -7.72 -1.04
N ILE A 431 -3.38 -8.87 -0.38
CA ILE A 431 -3.24 -10.20 -1.00
C ILE A 431 -4.39 -10.47 -1.97
N ASP A 432 -5.64 -10.17 -1.59
CA ASP A 432 -6.79 -10.35 -2.48
C ASP A 432 -6.74 -9.41 -3.70
N ASN A 433 -6.31 -8.17 -3.51
CA ASN A 433 -6.08 -7.24 -4.62
C ASN A 433 -4.99 -7.75 -5.56
N ALA A 434 -3.86 -8.23 -5.03
CA ALA A 434 -2.77 -8.81 -5.82
C ALA A 434 -3.23 -10.05 -6.62
N ARG A 435 -4.05 -10.91 -6.00
CA ARG A 435 -4.67 -12.06 -6.66
C ARG A 435 -5.59 -11.65 -7.82
N LEU A 436 -6.49 -10.70 -7.56
CA LEU A 436 -7.43 -10.23 -8.59
C LEU A 436 -6.66 -9.60 -9.76
N TYR A 437 -5.65 -8.81 -9.43
CA TYR A 437 -4.77 -8.21 -10.42
C TYR A 437 -4.07 -9.25 -11.31
N ARG A 438 -3.44 -10.27 -10.68
CA ARG A 438 -2.79 -11.38 -11.41
C ARG A 438 -3.78 -12.07 -12.35
N ARG A 439 -4.99 -12.35 -11.85
CA ARG A 439 -6.03 -13.03 -12.64
C ARG A 439 -6.50 -12.20 -13.84
N GLU A 440 -6.72 -10.90 -13.65
CA GLU A 440 -7.09 -10.00 -14.76
C GLU A 440 -5.95 -9.95 -15.79
N HIS A 441 -4.71 -9.87 -15.31
CA HIS A 441 -3.54 -9.90 -16.18
C HIS A 441 -3.41 -11.21 -16.97
N GLU A 442 -3.55 -12.37 -16.32
CA GLU A 442 -3.52 -13.68 -17.00
C GLU A 442 -4.62 -13.81 -18.05
N ARG A 443 -5.83 -13.35 -17.75
CA ARG A 443 -6.94 -13.32 -18.71
C ARG A 443 -6.65 -12.40 -19.89
N ALA A 444 -6.07 -11.25 -19.64
CA ALA A 444 -5.67 -10.31 -20.65
C ALA A 444 -4.62 -10.93 -21.59
N LEU A 445 -3.59 -11.58 -21.04
CA LEU A 445 -2.57 -12.28 -21.81
C LEU A 445 -3.14 -13.46 -22.64
N ILE A 446 -4.10 -14.21 -22.10
CA ILE A 446 -4.77 -15.28 -22.84
C ILE A 446 -5.54 -14.71 -24.04
N LEU A 447 -6.28 -13.61 -23.84
CA LEU A 447 -6.98 -12.92 -24.93
C LEU A 447 -6.01 -12.44 -25.98
N GLN A 448 -4.94 -11.76 -25.61
CA GLN A 448 -3.91 -11.26 -26.53
C GLN A 448 -3.28 -12.40 -27.34
N ARG A 449 -2.86 -13.49 -26.68
CA ARG A 449 -2.30 -14.66 -27.35
C ARG A 449 -3.29 -15.31 -28.32
N SER A 450 -4.58 -15.30 -27.99
CA SER A 450 -5.61 -15.84 -28.88
C SER A 450 -5.84 -14.98 -30.14
N MET A 451 -5.41 -13.73 -30.10
CA MET A 451 -5.47 -12.78 -31.23
C MET A 451 -4.22 -12.82 -32.13
N LEU A 452 -3.15 -13.50 -31.73
CA LEU A 452 -1.95 -13.71 -32.54
C LEU A 452 -2.07 -14.99 -33.41
N PRO A 453 -1.26 -15.14 -34.47
CA PRO A 453 -1.28 -16.36 -35.29
C PRO A 453 -1.00 -17.59 -34.44
N PRO A 454 -1.78 -18.67 -34.59
CA PRO A 454 -1.49 -19.94 -33.93
C PRO A 454 -0.32 -20.66 -34.63
N GLY A 455 0.76 -20.94 -33.85
CA GLY A 455 1.90 -21.69 -34.33
C GLY A 455 2.88 -20.92 -35.21
N ASP A 456 3.89 -21.65 -35.72
CA ASP A 456 4.86 -21.11 -36.66
C ASP A 456 4.24 -21.04 -38.05
N PRO A 457 4.11 -19.82 -38.64
CA PRO A 457 3.52 -19.71 -39.97
C PRO A 457 4.47 -20.32 -41.03
N GLU A 458 3.93 -21.19 -41.86
CA GLU A 458 4.64 -21.72 -43.02
C GLU A 458 4.12 -21.07 -44.28
N ALA A 459 5.01 -20.69 -45.21
CA ALA A 459 4.64 -20.12 -46.49
C ALA A 459 5.58 -20.59 -47.60
N ALA A 460 5.08 -20.61 -48.85
CA ALA A 460 5.82 -21.10 -50.01
C ALA A 460 7.01 -20.19 -50.33
N GLY A 461 8.22 -20.74 -50.46
CA GLY A 461 9.40 -19.98 -50.82
C GLY A 461 9.87 -18.96 -49.74
N ILE A 462 9.45 -19.12 -48.47
CA ILE A 462 9.82 -18.29 -47.35
C ILE A 462 10.05 -19.17 -46.11
N ASP A 463 11.18 -18.99 -45.42
CA ASP A 463 11.32 -19.46 -44.04
C ASP A 463 10.94 -18.29 -43.08
N ILE A 464 10.12 -18.54 -42.08
CA ILE A 464 9.58 -17.49 -41.20
C ILE A 464 9.89 -17.82 -39.75
N ALA A 465 10.28 -16.80 -38.97
CA ALA A 465 10.38 -16.87 -37.50
C ALA A 465 9.74 -15.63 -36.89
N CYS A 466 8.94 -15.83 -35.85
CA CYS A 466 8.22 -14.76 -35.19
C CYS A 466 8.51 -14.75 -33.69
N ARG A 467 8.58 -13.57 -33.11
CA ARG A 467 8.64 -13.38 -31.65
C ARG A 467 7.63 -12.31 -31.24
N TYR A 468 6.94 -12.60 -30.18
CA TYR A 468 6.09 -11.64 -29.50
C TYR A 468 6.42 -11.63 -28.01
N LEU A 469 6.83 -10.48 -27.50
CA LEU A 469 7.12 -10.26 -26.09
C LEU A 469 6.18 -9.18 -25.56
N PRO A 470 5.29 -9.51 -24.60
CA PRO A 470 4.45 -8.50 -23.99
C PRO A 470 5.27 -7.57 -23.12
N GLY A 471 4.94 -6.30 -23.11
CA GLY A 471 5.57 -5.29 -22.26
C GLY A 471 5.41 -5.59 -20.77
N ASN A 472 6.35 -5.11 -19.96
CA ASN A 472 6.38 -5.35 -18.50
C ASN A 472 5.32 -4.55 -17.71
N ALA A 473 4.50 -3.73 -18.34
CA ALA A 473 3.39 -3.04 -17.68
C ALA A 473 2.34 -4.08 -17.27
N ALA A 474 2.38 -4.43 -16.02
CA ALA A 474 1.70 -5.57 -15.38
C ALA A 474 0.16 -5.62 -15.52
N THR A 475 -0.47 -4.67 -16.22
CA THR A 475 -1.93 -4.61 -16.41
C THR A 475 -2.38 -4.38 -17.84
N GLU A 476 -1.47 -4.16 -18.78
CA GLU A 476 -1.87 -3.66 -20.07
C GLU A 476 -1.62 -4.71 -21.18
N VAL A 477 -2.67 -5.03 -21.91
CA VAL A 477 -2.61 -5.76 -23.17
C VAL A 477 -2.14 -4.81 -24.24
N GLY A 478 -1.16 -5.19 -25.04
CA GLY A 478 -0.58 -4.33 -26.04
C GLY A 478 -1.39 -4.16 -27.33
N GLY A 479 -0.97 -3.18 -28.11
CA GLY A 479 -1.50 -2.85 -29.43
C GLY A 479 -0.79 -3.52 -30.61
N ASP A 480 0.36 -4.14 -30.34
CA ASP A 480 1.23 -4.71 -31.35
C ASP A 480 0.69 -6.01 -31.92
N TRP A 481 0.81 -6.16 -33.23
CA TRP A 481 0.50 -7.43 -33.88
C TRP A 481 1.42 -7.71 -35.07
N PHE A 482 1.49 -8.94 -35.45
CA PHE A 482 2.01 -9.40 -36.74
C PHE A 482 1.06 -10.42 -37.36
N ASP A 483 1.14 -10.58 -38.67
CA ASP A 483 0.44 -11.64 -39.38
C ASP A 483 1.22 -12.10 -40.60
N VAL A 484 1.04 -13.35 -40.94
CA VAL A 484 1.54 -14.00 -42.17
C VAL A 484 0.33 -14.59 -42.90
N ILE A 485 0.08 -14.07 -44.07
CA ILE A 485 -1.13 -14.44 -44.82
C ILE A 485 -0.74 -15.04 -46.16
N GLU A 486 -1.10 -16.26 -46.37
CA GLU A 486 -0.94 -16.89 -47.67
C GLU A 486 -1.92 -16.28 -48.68
N LEU A 487 -1.37 -15.82 -49.78
CA LEU A 487 -2.12 -15.25 -50.87
C LEU A 487 -2.13 -16.17 -52.08
N PRO A 488 -3.09 -16.02 -53.01
CA PRO A 488 -3.12 -16.80 -54.23
C PRO A 488 -1.81 -16.71 -54.99
N GLY A 489 -1.43 -17.79 -55.67
CA GLY A 489 -0.18 -17.88 -56.44
C GLY A 489 1.07 -18.09 -55.61
N HIS A 490 0.91 -18.69 -54.42
CA HIS A 490 1.99 -18.91 -53.43
C HIS A 490 2.65 -17.61 -52.93
N ARG A 491 2.00 -16.46 -53.16
CA ARG A 491 2.48 -15.21 -52.59
C ARG A 491 2.17 -15.14 -51.12
N THR A 492 2.95 -14.37 -50.40
CA THR A 492 2.79 -14.21 -48.96
C THR A 492 2.76 -12.76 -48.56
N ALA A 493 1.73 -12.35 -47.83
CA ALA A 493 1.70 -11.07 -47.17
C ALA A 493 2.29 -11.19 -45.76
N LEU A 494 3.25 -10.31 -45.47
CA LEU A 494 3.86 -10.11 -44.17
C LEU A 494 3.36 -8.78 -43.62
N VAL A 495 2.83 -8.81 -42.41
CA VAL A 495 2.20 -7.64 -41.80
C VAL A 495 2.72 -7.45 -40.41
N VAL A 496 3.10 -6.24 -40.08
CA VAL A 496 3.36 -5.80 -38.70
C VAL A 496 2.69 -4.46 -38.47
N GLY A 497 2.10 -4.27 -37.32
CA GLY A 497 1.48 -3.00 -36.97
C GLY A 497 1.42 -2.80 -35.47
N ASP A 498 1.13 -1.57 -35.09
CA ASP A 498 0.98 -1.14 -33.71
C ASP A 498 -0.20 -0.17 -33.59
N VAL A 499 -1.09 -0.42 -32.62
CA VAL A 499 -2.22 0.47 -32.29
C VAL A 499 -1.79 1.41 -31.17
N MET A 500 -1.85 2.70 -31.43
CA MET A 500 -1.51 3.71 -30.43
C MET A 500 -2.35 3.57 -29.15
N GLY A 501 -1.67 3.52 -28.00
CA GLY A 501 -2.30 3.36 -26.70
C GLY A 501 -2.10 1.94 -26.14
N ARG A 502 -2.58 1.73 -24.91
CA ARG A 502 -2.37 0.47 -24.17
C ARG A 502 -3.67 0.00 -23.53
N GLY A 503 -3.72 -1.27 -23.23
CA GLY A 503 -4.83 -1.87 -22.52
C GLY A 503 -5.88 -2.51 -23.42
N LEU A 504 -6.97 -2.97 -22.83
CA LEU A 504 -8.00 -3.77 -23.52
C LEU A 504 -8.57 -3.11 -24.79
N ARG A 505 -8.64 -1.79 -24.82
CA ARG A 505 -9.14 -1.05 -25.99
C ARG A 505 -8.18 -1.16 -27.19
N ALA A 506 -6.89 -0.98 -26.95
CA ALA A 506 -5.87 -1.16 -28.01
C ALA A 506 -5.88 -2.60 -28.54
N ALA A 507 -5.98 -3.59 -27.65
CA ALA A 507 -6.07 -4.98 -28.05
C ALA A 507 -7.33 -5.30 -28.87
N VAL A 508 -8.49 -4.73 -28.53
CA VAL A 508 -9.71 -4.92 -29.33
C VAL A 508 -9.53 -4.31 -30.73
N ALA A 509 -9.03 -3.07 -30.83
CA ALA A 509 -8.76 -2.43 -32.12
C ALA A 509 -7.72 -3.20 -32.94
N MET A 510 -6.66 -3.71 -32.30
CA MET A 510 -5.65 -4.59 -32.91
C MET A 510 -6.31 -5.85 -33.51
N GLY A 511 -7.16 -6.54 -32.75
CA GLY A 511 -7.87 -7.72 -33.25
C GLY A 511 -8.82 -7.44 -34.41
N GLU A 512 -9.51 -6.29 -34.41
CA GLU A 512 -10.37 -5.83 -35.50
C GLU A 512 -9.56 -5.47 -36.74
N LEU A 513 -8.47 -4.69 -36.61
CA LEU A 513 -7.58 -4.34 -37.72
C LEU A 513 -6.90 -5.58 -38.30
N ARG A 514 -6.40 -6.47 -37.51
CA ARG A 514 -5.81 -7.74 -37.97
C ARG A 514 -6.81 -8.58 -38.75
N THR A 515 -8.04 -8.69 -38.27
CA THR A 515 -9.10 -9.42 -38.99
C THR A 515 -9.44 -8.75 -40.29
N ALA A 516 -9.47 -7.39 -40.32
CA ALA A 516 -9.70 -6.61 -41.52
C ALA A 516 -8.59 -6.82 -42.57
N VAL A 517 -7.30 -6.75 -42.12
CA VAL A 517 -6.16 -7.01 -43.02
C VAL A 517 -6.27 -8.39 -43.65
N ARG A 518 -6.55 -9.44 -42.87
CA ARG A 518 -6.75 -10.79 -43.42
C ARG A 518 -7.85 -10.87 -44.44
N THR A 519 -8.97 -10.21 -44.18
CA THR A 519 -10.12 -10.19 -45.06
C THR A 519 -9.80 -9.46 -46.37
N LEU A 520 -9.11 -8.30 -46.26
CA LEU A 520 -8.71 -7.50 -47.43
C LEU A 520 -7.63 -8.22 -48.24
N ALA A 521 -6.68 -8.89 -47.60
CA ALA A 521 -5.65 -9.72 -48.25
C ALA A 521 -6.27 -10.81 -49.14
N MET A 522 -7.36 -11.46 -48.67
CA MET A 522 -8.09 -12.44 -49.45
C MET A 522 -8.77 -11.91 -50.70
N LEU A 523 -8.94 -10.59 -50.80
CA LEU A 523 -9.45 -9.94 -52.00
C LEU A 523 -8.38 -9.72 -53.08
N ASP A 524 -7.14 -10.08 -52.75
CA ASP A 524 -5.98 -10.00 -53.61
C ASP A 524 -5.74 -8.61 -54.17
N LEU A 525 -5.89 -7.59 -53.29
CA LEU A 525 -5.68 -6.17 -53.60
C LEU A 525 -4.18 -5.83 -53.52
N GLU A 526 -3.76 -4.76 -54.23
CA GLU A 526 -2.40 -4.24 -54.09
C GLU A 526 -2.15 -3.66 -52.72
N PRO A 527 -0.89 -3.69 -52.18
CA PRO A 527 -0.58 -3.25 -50.83
C PRO A 527 -1.11 -1.85 -50.45
N ALA A 528 -0.99 -0.89 -51.34
CA ALA A 528 -1.51 0.46 -51.14
C ALA A 528 -3.05 0.50 -51.05
N GLU A 529 -3.75 -0.36 -51.79
CA GLU A 529 -5.21 -0.46 -51.75
C GLU A 529 -5.65 -1.10 -50.41
N VAL A 530 -4.90 -2.12 -49.90
CA VAL A 530 -5.16 -2.76 -48.62
C VAL A 530 -5.04 -1.74 -47.51
N LEU A 531 -3.96 -0.94 -47.47
CA LEU A 531 -3.77 0.07 -46.45
C LEU A 531 -4.83 1.19 -46.53
N SER A 532 -5.23 1.58 -47.73
CA SER A 532 -6.29 2.59 -47.92
C SER A 532 -7.64 2.12 -47.40
N ALA A 533 -8.00 0.84 -47.65
CA ALA A 533 -9.22 0.25 -47.13
C ALA A 533 -9.14 0.05 -45.60
N LEU A 534 -7.96 -0.25 -45.08
CA LEU A 534 -7.71 -0.40 -43.64
C LEU A 534 -7.81 0.97 -42.92
N ASP A 535 -7.32 2.03 -43.51
CA ASP A 535 -7.45 3.39 -43.01
C ASP A 535 -8.93 3.82 -42.87
N GLU A 536 -9.76 3.52 -43.87
CA GLU A 536 -11.22 3.77 -43.80
C GLU A 536 -11.88 2.98 -42.65
N ILE A 537 -11.44 1.72 -42.41
CA ILE A 537 -11.92 0.90 -41.33
C ILE A 537 -11.48 1.46 -39.97
N ALA A 538 -10.20 1.80 -39.80
CA ALA A 538 -9.63 2.41 -38.58
C ALA A 538 -10.37 3.72 -38.25
N HIS A 539 -10.62 4.55 -39.25
CA HIS A 539 -11.40 5.79 -39.08
C HIS A 539 -12.84 5.52 -38.67
N GLY A 540 -13.43 4.42 -39.12
CA GLY A 540 -14.79 3.98 -38.79
C GLY A 540 -14.92 3.45 -37.38
N LEU A 541 -13.90 2.78 -36.85
CA LEU A 541 -13.87 2.22 -35.51
C LEU A 541 -13.95 3.30 -34.40
N GLY A 542 -13.41 4.49 -34.67
CA GLY A 542 -13.48 5.64 -33.72
C GLY A 542 -14.85 6.34 -33.68
N ARG A 543 -15.82 5.98 -34.51
CA ARG A 543 -17.12 6.64 -34.54
C ARG A 543 -18.18 5.82 -33.81
N PRO A 544 -18.84 6.35 -32.75
CA PRO A 544 -20.00 5.65 -32.15
C PRO A 544 -21.08 5.52 -33.21
N GLY A 545 -21.48 4.28 -33.51
CA GLY A 545 -22.37 3.81 -34.54
C GLY A 545 -23.46 4.78 -34.97
N GLY A 546 -23.24 5.41 -36.12
CA GLY A 546 -24.25 6.17 -36.81
C GLY A 546 -25.09 5.28 -37.70
N LYS A 547 -26.22 4.84 -37.21
CA LYS A 547 -27.53 4.59 -37.81
C LYS A 547 -28.39 3.72 -36.90
N GLN A 548 -28.88 4.34 -35.84
CA GLN A 548 -30.11 3.79 -35.25
C GLN A 548 -31.25 4.73 -35.52
N SER A 549 -32.17 4.19 -36.26
CA SER A 549 -33.54 4.57 -36.45
C SER A 549 -34.12 5.26 -35.22
N ALA A 550 -34.73 6.40 -35.45
CA ALA A 550 -35.54 7.14 -34.50
C ALA A 550 -36.59 6.24 -33.87
N SER A 551 -36.46 5.90 -32.61
CA SER A 551 -37.55 5.57 -31.71
C SER A 551 -37.49 6.45 -30.47
N ARG A 552 -38.60 7.20 -30.33
CA ARG A 552 -38.90 8.14 -29.24
C ARG A 552 -38.88 7.45 -27.90
N GLY A 553 -38.30 8.14 -26.95
CA GLY A 553 -38.77 8.15 -25.56
C GLY A 553 -37.89 7.38 -24.57
N VAL A 554 -37.10 8.09 -23.77
CA VAL A 554 -37.19 8.17 -22.31
C VAL A 554 -35.99 8.99 -21.82
N ARG A 555 -36.29 10.07 -21.13
CA ARG A 555 -35.29 10.90 -20.40
C ARG A 555 -34.71 10.12 -19.22
N GLY A 556 -33.39 10.04 -19.11
CA GLY A 556 -32.76 9.57 -17.91
C GLY A 556 -31.24 9.43 -18.08
N SER A 557 -30.50 10.22 -17.32
CA SER A 557 -29.05 10.23 -17.07
C SER A 557 -28.13 10.53 -18.25
N VAL A 558 -27.61 11.75 -18.22
CA VAL A 558 -26.43 12.19 -18.98
C VAL A 558 -25.25 11.40 -18.49
N ARG A 559 -24.78 10.43 -19.27
CA ARG A 559 -23.41 9.93 -19.16
C ARG A 559 -22.48 11.01 -19.71
N PRO A 560 -21.28 11.22 -19.09
CA PRO A 560 -20.29 12.08 -19.70
C PRO A 560 -20.06 11.59 -21.13
N ALA A 561 -20.03 12.52 -22.08
CA ALA A 561 -19.70 12.22 -23.45
C ALA A 561 -18.36 11.49 -23.50
N ASP A 562 -18.38 10.21 -23.82
CA ASP A 562 -17.19 9.51 -24.26
C ASP A 562 -16.73 10.25 -25.52
N LEU A 563 -15.62 10.96 -25.41
CA LEU A 563 -14.86 11.48 -26.51
C LEU A 563 -14.63 10.28 -27.44
N SER A 564 -15.11 10.33 -28.65
CA SER A 564 -14.78 9.39 -29.73
C SER A 564 -13.27 9.51 -29.97
N GLU A 565 -12.49 8.66 -29.32
CA GLU A 565 -11.06 8.55 -29.55
C GLU A 565 -10.91 7.89 -30.94
N VAL A 566 -10.30 8.60 -31.85
CA VAL A 566 -9.88 8.07 -33.15
C VAL A 566 -8.81 7.02 -32.86
N TYR A 567 -9.01 5.79 -33.29
CA TYR A 567 -7.97 4.76 -33.18
C TYR A 567 -6.92 5.04 -34.25
N LEU A 568 -5.74 5.39 -33.80
CA LEU A 568 -4.57 5.55 -34.63
C LEU A 568 -3.74 4.28 -34.58
N ALA A 569 -3.28 3.80 -35.69
CA ALA A 569 -2.38 2.66 -35.76
C ALA A 569 -1.32 2.88 -36.87
N THR A 570 -0.17 2.29 -36.63
CA THR A 570 0.86 2.20 -37.67
C THR A 570 0.85 0.78 -38.27
N CYS A 571 1.14 0.63 -39.54
CA CYS A 571 1.15 -0.66 -40.21
C CYS A 571 2.08 -0.68 -41.42
N VAL A 572 2.85 -1.75 -41.52
CA VAL A 572 3.58 -2.07 -42.76
C VAL A 572 2.99 -3.37 -43.34
N TYR A 573 2.70 -3.35 -44.62
CA TYR A 573 2.13 -4.45 -45.38
C TYR A 573 3.04 -4.75 -46.58
N ALA A 574 3.65 -5.97 -46.58
CA ALA A 574 4.59 -6.39 -47.61
C ALA A 574 4.10 -7.68 -48.26
N VAL A 575 4.01 -7.71 -49.57
CA VAL A 575 3.63 -8.91 -50.36
C VAL A 575 4.85 -9.40 -51.12
N TYR A 576 5.27 -10.60 -50.80
CA TYR A 576 6.36 -11.32 -51.50
C TYR A 576 5.83 -12.35 -52.50
N ASP A 577 6.32 -12.26 -53.75
CA ASP A 577 6.07 -13.25 -54.83
C ASP A 577 7.32 -14.11 -55.00
N PRO A 578 7.28 -15.40 -54.60
CA PRO A 578 8.43 -16.29 -54.67
C PRO A 578 8.79 -16.73 -56.09
N VAL A 579 7.92 -16.47 -57.07
CA VAL A 579 8.17 -16.77 -58.47
C VAL A 579 9.03 -15.68 -59.11
N THR A 580 8.64 -14.45 -58.90
CA THR A 580 9.34 -13.27 -59.44
C THR A 580 10.44 -12.77 -58.49
N ARG A 581 10.41 -13.22 -57.25
CA ARG A 581 11.27 -12.73 -56.17
C ARG A 581 11.14 -11.24 -55.88
N ARG A 582 9.96 -10.70 -56.14
CA ARG A 582 9.63 -9.32 -55.91
C ARG A 582 8.83 -9.16 -54.62
N CYS A 583 9.15 -8.15 -53.91
CA CYS A 583 8.40 -7.73 -52.73
C CYS A 583 7.82 -6.33 -52.94
N THR A 584 6.51 -6.24 -52.83
CA THR A 584 5.80 -4.97 -52.90
C THR A 584 5.43 -4.54 -51.51
N VAL A 585 5.87 -3.35 -51.07
CA VAL A 585 5.73 -2.87 -49.68
C VAL A 585 4.99 -1.53 -49.70
N ALA A 586 3.98 -1.44 -48.83
CA ALA A 586 3.32 -0.17 -48.50
C ALA A 586 3.42 0.09 -46.98
N ASN A 587 3.51 1.34 -46.57
CA ASN A 587 3.74 1.74 -45.19
C ASN A 587 2.75 2.82 -44.75
N ALA A 588 2.08 2.60 -43.64
CA ALA A 588 1.17 3.52 -42.98
C ALA A 588 1.82 4.03 -41.64
N GLY A 589 2.85 4.86 -41.77
CA GLY A 589 3.50 5.52 -40.65
C GLY A 589 4.28 4.59 -39.70
N HIS A 590 4.55 3.37 -40.12
CA HIS A 590 5.29 2.36 -39.35
C HIS A 590 6.80 2.45 -39.57
N LEU A 591 7.61 1.87 -38.68
CA LEU A 591 9.06 1.79 -38.87
C LEU A 591 9.38 1.00 -40.17
N PRO A 592 10.36 1.45 -40.97
CA PRO A 592 10.70 0.76 -42.22
C PRO A 592 11.32 -0.62 -41.92
N PRO A 593 11.02 -1.66 -42.73
CA PRO A 593 11.64 -2.96 -42.61
C PRO A 593 13.18 -2.91 -42.75
N VAL A 594 13.87 -3.85 -42.12
CA VAL A 594 15.31 -4.05 -42.33
C VAL A 594 15.54 -5.17 -43.31
N LEU A 595 16.35 -4.90 -44.33
CA LEU A 595 16.80 -5.87 -45.32
C LEU A 595 18.26 -6.25 -45.06
N VAL A 596 18.55 -7.55 -45.09
CA VAL A 596 19.91 -8.08 -45.03
C VAL A 596 20.16 -8.98 -46.20
N GLU A 597 21.09 -8.59 -47.06
CA GLU A 597 21.57 -9.37 -48.18
C GLU A 597 22.90 -10.09 -47.83
N ALA A 598 23.18 -11.22 -48.45
CA ALA A 598 24.39 -11.95 -48.18
C ALA A 598 25.65 -11.16 -48.53
N GLY A 599 26.46 -10.84 -47.51
CA GLY A 599 27.71 -10.10 -47.65
C GLY A 599 27.60 -8.58 -47.61
N GLU A 600 26.37 -8.03 -47.52
CA GLU A 600 26.08 -6.61 -47.37
C GLU A 600 25.66 -6.28 -45.95
N PRO A 601 25.88 -5.05 -45.44
CA PRO A 601 25.37 -4.63 -44.13
C PRO A 601 23.86 -4.50 -44.14
N ALA A 602 23.23 -4.78 -43.00
CA ALA A 602 21.79 -4.60 -42.79
C ALA A 602 21.38 -3.14 -43.09
N MET A 603 20.37 -2.93 -43.95
CA MET A 603 19.91 -1.63 -44.38
C MET A 603 18.42 -1.47 -44.10
N LEU A 604 17.99 -0.23 -43.81
CA LEU A 604 16.58 0.11 -43.76
C LEU A 604 16.05 0.18 -45.18
N LEU A 605 14.91 -0.45 -45.44
CA LEU A 605 14.25 -0.42 -46.73
C LEU A 605 13.68 0.98 -47.01
N GLU A 606 13.99 1.56 -48.16
CA GLU A 606 13.44 2.85 -48.57
C GLU A 606 12.01 2.66 -49.06
N VAL A 607 11.04 2.84 -48.20
CA VAL A 607 9.61 2.79 -48.46
C VAL A 607 9.02 4.18 -48.16
N PRO A 608 8.19 4.76 -49.06
CA PRO A 608 7.53 6.03 -48.76
C PRO A 608 6.74 5.97 -47.47
N PRO A 609 7.00 6.84 -46.46
CA PRO A 609 6.23 6.86 -45.23
C PRO A 609 4.85 7.42 -45.50
N GLY A 610 3.79 6.63 -45.30
CA GLY A 610 2.42 7.10 -45.29
C GLY A 610 2.00 7.69 -43.92
N MET A 611 0.79 8.25 -43.89
CA MET A 611 0.19 8.66 -42.62
C MET A 611 -0.27 7.45 -41.82
N PRO A 612 -0.25 7.46 -40.48
CA PRO A 612 -0.84 6.42 -39.68
C PRO A 612 -2.31 6.18 -40.03
N LEU A 613 -2.74 4.93 -39.92
CA LEU A 613 -4.14 4.53 -40.12
C LEU A 613 -5.06 5.27 -39.13
N GLY A 614 -6.23 5.67 -39.63
CA GLY A 614 -7.22 6.41 -38.85
C GLY A 614 -7.08 7.92 -38.94
N VAL A 615 -5.98 8.44 -39.49
CA VAL A 615 -5.81 9.88 -39.79
C VAL A 615 -6.62 10.30 -41.00
N GLY A 616 -6.59 9.48 -42.05
CA GLY A 616 -7.28 9.72 -43.31
C GLY A 616 -6.62 10.82 -44.20
N GLY A 617 -6.96 10.83 -45.45
CA GLY A 617 -6.79 12.02 -46.32
C GLY A 617 -5.82 11.87 -47.49
N GLU A 618 -4.84 10.99 -47.47
CA GLU A 618 -3.92 10.78 -48.61
C GLU A 618 -3.82 9.31 -48.99
N PRO A 619 -3.71 8.98 -50.29
CA PRO A 619 -3.50 7.60 -50.72
C PRO A 619 -2.11 7.13 -50.34
N PHE A 620 -2.00 5.87 -50.03
CA PHE A 620 -0.71 5.24 -49.73
C PHE A 620 0.04 4.95 -51.01
N GLU A 621 1.35 5.06 -50.95
CA GLU A 621 2.25 4.69 -52.05
C GLU A 621 2.86 3.31 -51.75
N GLU A 622 3.19 2.57 -52.79
CA GLU A 622 3.86 1.27 -52.68
C GLU A 622 5.18 1.26 -53.43
N THR A 623 6.11 0.46 -52.99
CA THR A 623 7.43 0.27 -53.63
C THR A 623 7.63 -1.20 -53.95
N GLU A 624 7.94 -1.52 -55.21
CA GLU A 624 8.30 -2.86 -55.65
C GLU A 624 9.83 -3.02 -55.66
N ILE A 625 10.34 -4.05 -55.03
CA ILE A 625 11.79 -4.31 -54.87
C ILE A 625 12.05 -5.79 -55.23
N GLU A 626 13.08 -6.02 -56.07
CA GLU A 626 13.55 -7.35 -56.36
C GLU A 626 14.56 -7.81 -55.29
N LEU A 627 14.30 -8.95 -54.66
CA LEU A 627 15.07 -9.45 -53.52
C LEU A 627 15.85 -10.71 -53.94
N PRO A 628 17.18 -10.74 -53.61
CA PRO A 628 18.01 -11.91 -53.94
C PRO A 628 17.62 -13.10 -53.09
N ASP A 629 17.92 -14.32 -53.63
CA ASP A 629 17.68 -15.57 -52.91
C ASP A 629 18.47 -15.61 -51.60
N GLY A 630 17.77 -15.95 -50.49
CA GLY A 630 18.35 -16.02 -49.18
C GLY A 630 18.41 -14.65 -48.43
N ALA A 631 17.88 -13.55 -49.03
CA ALA A 631 17.75 -12.29 -48.33
C ALA A 631 16.84 -12.42 -47.11
N LEU A 632 17.21 -11.72 -46.00
CA LEU A 632 16.43 -11.67 -44.78
C LEU A 632 15.71 -10.30 -44.71
N LEU A 633 14.39 -10.38 -44.57
CA LEU A 633 13.53 -9.23 -44.33
C LEU A 633 13.02 -9.27 -42.90
N ALA A 634 13.27 -8.22 -42.10
CA ALA A 634 12.81 -8.09 -40.75
C ALA A 634 11.82 -6.93 -40.60
N LEU A 635 10.61 -7.25 -40.14
CA LEU A 635 9.57 -6.31 -39.77
C LEU A 635 9.44 -6.32 -38.25
N TYR A 636 9.27 -5.19 -37.59
CA TYR A 636 9.35 -5.05 -36.15
C TYR A 636 8.60 -3.83 -35.65
N THR A 637 8.13 -3.85 -34.43
CA THR A 637 7.52 -2.70 -33.75
C THR A 637 8.57 -1.87 -33.00
N ASP A 638 8.22 -0.67 -32.61
CA ASP A 638 9.12 0.30 -31.97
C ASP A 638 9.65 -0.20 -30.60
N GLY A 639 8.86 -0.98 -29.85
CA GLY A 639 9.28 -1.57 -28.58
C GLY A 639 10.54 -2.43 -28.68
N LEU A 640 10.91 -2.90 -29.88
CA LEU A 640 12.19 -3.61 -30.08
C LEU A 640 13.39 -2.68 -30.06
N VAL A 641 13.26 -1.47 -30.57
CA VAL A 641 14.37 -0.54 -30.85
C VAL A 641 14.30 0.75 -30.06
N GLU A 642 13.20 1.04 -29.38
CA GLU A 642 13.00 2.22 -28.55
C GLU A 642 12.72 1.84 -27.09
N SER A 643 13.41 2.47 -26.16
CA SER A 643 13.15 2.34 -24.73
C SER A 643 13.48 3.65 -24.02
N ARG A 644 13.10 3.80 -22.75
CA ARG A 644 13.46 5.01 -21.97
C ARG A 644 14.96 5.25 -21.88
N ASP A 645 15.73 4.20 -21.90
CA ASP A 645 17.21 4.26 -21.73
C ASP A 645 17.95 4.30 -23.08
N HIS A 646 17.30 3.97 -24.19
CA HIS A 646 17.88 3.91 -25.53
C HIS A 646 16.97 4.62 -26.55
N PRO A 647 17.40 5.75 -27.12
CA PRO A 647 16.66 6.44 -28.17
C PRO A 647 16.62 5.61 -29.47
N LEU A 648 15.58 5.82 -30.27
CA LEU A 648 15.30 5.08 -31.50
C LEU A 648 16.50 4.89 -32.42
N ASP A 649 17.31 5.95 -32.63
CA ASP A 649 18.48 5.91 -33.54
C ASP A 649 19.55 4.91 -33.06
N GLU A 650 19.78 4.86 -31.75
CA GLU A 650 20.75 3.92 -31.15
C GLU A 650 20.25 2.49 -31.21
N GLY A 651 18.95 2.27 -30.91
CA GLY A 651 18.31 0.97 -31.00
C GLY A 651 18.31 0.42 -32.44
N LEU A 652 17.95 1.25 -33.43
CA LEU A 652 18.02 0.87 -34.84
C LEU A 652 19.45 0.49 -35.28
N GLN A 653 20.44 1.21 -34.81
CA GLN A 653 21.85 0.87 -35.08
C GLN A 653 22.24 -0.48 -34.44
N ALA A 654 21.86 -0.71 -33.20
CA ALA A 654 22.12 -1.98 -32.50
C ALA A 654 21.39 -3.15 -33.17
N PHE A 655 20.13 -2.95 -33.58
CA PHE A 655 19.36 -3.95 -34.33
C PHE A 655 20.03 -4.34 -35.65
N ARG A 656 20.42 -3.37 -36.44
CA ARG A 656 21.15 -3.62 -37.71
C ARG A 656 22.49 -4.34 -37.49
N GLN A 657 23.19 -4.05 -36.37
CA GLN A 657 24.42 -4.75 -36.02
C GLN A 657 24.19 -6.21 -35.57
N ALA A 658 23.07 -6.47 -34.90
CA ALA A 658 22.69 -7.82 -34.47
C ALA A 658 22.31 -8.74 -35.67
N LEU A 659 21.89 -8.16 -36.80
CA LEU A 659 21.47 -8.88 -38.03
C LEU A 659 22.64 -9.19 -38.99
N THR A 660 23.87 -9.35 -38.54
CA THR A 660 25.08 -9.44 -39.42
C THR A 660 25.30 -10.79 -40.10
N ASP A 661 24.61 -11.86 -39.69
CA ASP A 661 24.82 -13.21 -40.24
C ASP A 661 23.50 -13.85 -40.73
N PRO A 662 23.07 -13.58 -41.97
CA PRO A 662 21.83 -14.16 -42.50
C PRO A 662 21.87 -15.69 -42.71
N GLY A 663 23.00 -16.33 -42.52
CA GLY A 663 23.15 -17.78 -42.75
C GLY A 663 22.71 -18.66 -41.58
N ARG A 664 22.51 -18.08 -40.38
CA ARG A 664 22.07 -18.83 -39.18
C ARG A 664 20.60 -19.27 -39.28
N PRO A 665 20.17 -20.30 -38.52
CA PRO A 665 18.75 -20.60 -38.36
C PRO A 665 18.00 -19.34 -37.89
N LEU A 666 16.81 -19.07 -38.46
CA LEU A 666 16.06 -17.85 -38.17
C LEU A 666 15.72 -17.71 -36.67
N GLU A 667 15.39 -18.82 -36.02
CA GLU A 667 15.10 -18.86 -34.60
C GLU A 667 16.28 -18.33 -33.76
N ASP A 668 17.52 -18.79 -34.11
CA ASP A 668 18.74 -18.37 -33.45
C ASP A 668 19.03 -16.88 -33.71
N VAL A 669 18.67 -16.35 -34.89
CA VAL A 669 18.79 -14.93 -35.22
C VAL A 669 17.82 -14.11 -34.40
N CYS A 670 16.55 -14.53 -34.29
CA CYS A 670 15.55 -13.88 -33.43
C CYS A 670 16.03 -13.78 -31.98
N ASP A 671 16.47 -14.90 -31.41
CA ASP A 671 16.90 -14.98 -30.01
C ASP A 671 18.18 -14.15 -29.75
N HIS A 672 19.08 -14.13 -30.74
CA HIS A 672 20.28 -13.28 -30.69
C HIS A 672 19.91 -11.78 -30.69
N VAL A 673 19.00 -11.36 -31.55
CA VAL A 673 18.52 -9.97 -31.61
C VAL A 673 17.88 -9.55 -30.29
N LEU A 674 16.99 -10.34 -29.74
CA LEU A 674 16.34 -10.07 -28.48
C LEU A 674 17.33 -9.97 -27.30
N THR A 675 18.36 -10.81 -27.30
CA THR A 675 19.42 -10.76 -26.31
C THR A 675 20.32 -9.54 -26.47
N ALA A 676 20.67 -9.19 -27.71
CA ALA A 676 21.58 -8.07 -28.01
C ALA A 676 20.95 -6.69 -27.70
N LEU A 677 19.63 -6.60 -27.80
CA LEU A 677 18.87 -5.37 -27.54
C LEU A 677 18.36 -5.27 -26.09
N ASP A 678 18.70 -6.22 -25.21
CA ASP A 678 18.30 -6.28 -23.79
C ASP A 678 16.79 -6.05 -23.54
N THR A 679 15.97 -6.74 -24.33
CA THR A 679 14.51 -6.59 -24.34
C THR A 679 13.81 -7.08 -23.06
N HIS A 680 14.54 -7.67 -22.10
CA HIS A 680 13.98 -8.21 -20.85
C HIS A 680 13.39 -7.14 -19.90
N HIS A 681 13.68 -5.86 -20.14
CA HIS A 681 13.20 -4.72 -19.35
C HIS A 681 12.30 -3.78 -20.15
N GLY A 682 11.86 -4.20 -21.35
CA GLY A 682 11.00 -3.36 -22.21
C GLY A 682 9.66 -2.99 -21.56
N GLU A 683 9.31 -1.72 -21.62
CA GLU A 683 8.01 -1.21 -21.13
C GLU A 683 6.90 -1.38 -22.15
N ASP A 684 7.25 -1.57 -23.43
CA ASP A 684 6.34 -1.78 -24.54
C ASP A 684 6.34 -3.19 -25.09
N ASP A 685 5.28 -3.54 -25.84
CA ASP A 685 5.20 -4.80 -26.53
C ASP A 685 6.22 -4.85 -27.67
N ILE A 686 6.67 -6.04 -28.00
CA ILE A 686 7.60 -6.28 -29.09
C ILE A 686 6.99 -7.31 -30.01
N ALA A 687 6.76 -6.94 -31.26
CA ALA A 687 6.47 -7.87 -32.33
C ALA A 687 7.66 -7.87 -33.29
N LEU A 688 8.22 -9.03 -33.56
CA LEU A 688 9.31 -9.25 -34.48
C LEU A 688 8.93 -10.35 -35.46
N LEU A 689 8.91 -10.04 -36.75
CA LEU A 689 8.66 -10.96 -37.84
C LEU A 689 9.88 -10.99 -38.76
N MET A 690 10.57 -12.11 -38.80
CA MET A 690 11.69 -12.32 -39.71
C MET A 690 11.32 -13.32 -40.82
N ALA A 691 11.63 -12.95 -42.05
CA ALA A 691 11.37 -13.74 -43.22
C ALA A 691 12.66 -13.93 -44.05
N ARG A 692 13.11 -15.15 -44.23
CA ARG A 692 14.17 -15.46 -45.18
C ARG A 692 13.55 -15.85 -46.49
N LEU A 693 13.78 -14.99 -47.49
CA LEU A 693 13.12 -15.07 -48.77
C LEU A 693 13.87 -16.07 -49.65
N ARG A 694 13.16 -17.12 -50.10
CA ARG A 694 13.67 -18.09 -51.02
C ARG A 694 12.72 -18.14 -52.23
N GLY A 695 13.25 -18.06 -53.41
CA GLY A 695 12.40 -18.26 -54.61
C GLY A 695 11.89 -19.71 -54.69
N LEU A 696 10.81 -19.94 -55.44
CA LEU A 696 10.41 -21.26 -55.83
C LEU A 696 11.51 -21.90 -56.66
N LYS A 697 11.75 -23.18 -56.46
CA LYS A 697 12.74 -23.94 -57.21
C LYS A 697 12.37 -23.88 -58.69
N PRO A 698 13.32 -23.65 -59.60
CA PRO A 698 13.03 -23.55 -61.06
C PRO A 698 12.29 -24.79 -61.59
N GLY A 699 12.52 -25.95 -61.05
CA GLY A 699 11.80 -27.15 -61.41
C GLY A 699 10.33 -27.24 -60.95
N CYS A 700 9.88 -26.33 -60.09
CA CYS A 700 8.51 -26.25 -59.56
C CYS A 700 7.66 -25.17 -60.26
N VAL A 701 8.17 -24.54 -61.28
CA VAL A 701 7.49 -23.45 -62.05
C VAL A 701 7.43 -23.83 -63.50
N GLY A 702 6.23 -23.89 -64.11
CA GLY A 702 5.98 -23.91 -65.53
C GLY A 702 5.41 -22.55 -65.97
N ASP A 703 5.97 -21.91 -66.94
CA ASP A 703 5.56 -20.55 -67.39
C ASP A 703 5.63 -20.47 -68.93
N TRP A 704 4.48 -20.17 -69.52
CA TRP A 704 4.38 -20.16 -70.99
C TRP A 704 3.54 -19.00 -71.48
N THR A 705 3.96 -18.39 -72.57
CA THR A 705 3.19 -17.36 -73.30
C THR A 705 2.49 -18.03 -74.52
N LEU A 706 1.20 -17.84 -74.57
CA LEU A 706 0.34 -18.39 -75.62
C LEU A 706 -0.25 -17.28 -76.49
N PRO A 707 -0.31 -17.46 -77.79
CA PRO A 707 -0.96 -16.52 -78.70
C PRO A 707 -2.48 -16.53 -78.48
N PRO A 708 -3.19 -15.42 -78.69
CA PRO A 708 -4.65 -15.31 -78.49
C PRO A 708 -5.41 -16.01 -79.67
N GLU A 709 -5.21 -17.30 -79.83
CA GLU A 709 -5.80 -18.11 -80.88
C GLU A 709 -6.51 -19.33 -80.33
N PRO A 710 -7.57 -19.88 -80.98
CA PRO A 710 -8.31 -21.04 -80.46
C PRO A 710 -7.45 -22.28 -80.21
N ARG A 711 -6.35 -22.47 -80.98
CA ARG A 711 -5.39 -23.57 -80.80
C ARG A 711 -4.66 -23.51 -79.47
N SER A 712 -4.56 -22.38 -78.87
CA SER A 712 -3.88 -22.18 -77.55
C SER A 712 -4.55 -22.95 -76.44
N VAL A 713 -5.84 -23.25 -76.52
CA VAL A 713 -6.52 -24.13 -75.57
C VAL A 713 -5.93 -25.51 -75.56
N ALA A 714 -5.75 -26.08 -76.79
CA ALA A 714 -5.16 -27.44 -76.96
C ALA A 714 -3.68 -27.46 -76.52
N GLN A 715 -2.93 -26.37 -76.83
CA GLN A 715 -1.56 -26.23 -76.49
C GLN A 715 -1.40 -26.10 -74.95
N ALA A 716 -2.27 -25.34 -74.32
CA ALA A 716 -2.26 -25.17 -72.84
C ALA A 716 -2.47 -26.51 -72.11
N ARG A 717 -3.38 -27.38 -72.64
CA ARG A 717 -3.57 -28.70 -72.05
C ARG A 717 -2.33 -29.55 -72.14
N GLU A 718 -1.73 -29.60 -73.37
CA GLU A 718 -0.52 -30.36 -73.59
C GLU A 718 0.62 -29.93 -72.65
N LEU A 719 0.86 -28.61 -72.52
CA LEU A 719 1.87 -28.07 -71.63
C LEU A 719 1.58 -28.39 -70.18
N ALA A 720 0.33 -28.31 -69.75
CA ALA A 720 -0.07 -28.68 -68.40
C ALA A 720 0.14 -30.12 -68.10
N ARG A 721 -0.22 -31.01 -69.03
CA ARG A 721 0.00 -32.47 -68.94
C ARG A 721 1.50 -32.80 -68.80
N GLU A 722 2.31 -32.29 -69.74
CA GLU A 722 3.76 -32.55 -69.70
C GLU A 722 4.42 -32.10 -68.44
N GLN A 723 3.98 -31.01 -67.93
CA GLN A 723 4.51 -30.48 -66.66
C GLN A 723 4.07 -31.31 -65.46
N LEU A 724 2.81 -31.70 -65.40
CA LEU A 724 2.29 -32.53 -64.29
C LEU A 724 2.91 -33.94 -64.31
N GLU A 725 3.10 -34.52 -65.51
CA GLU A 725 3.81 -35.76 -65.65
C GLU A 725 5.28 -35.65 -65.15
N THR A 726 5.95 -34.56 -65.50
CA THR A 726 7.30 -34.24 -64.97
C THR A 726 7.34 -34.15 -63.47
N TRP A 727 6.32 -33.65 -62.84
CA TRP A 727 6.17 -33.53 -61.39
C TRP A 727 5.65 -34.81 -60.73
N GLY A 728 5.24 -35.80 -61.51
CA GLY A 728 4.68 -37.07 -61.00
C GLY A 728 3.25 -37.00 -60.52
N LEU A 729 2.53 -35.93 -60.90
CA LEU A 729 1.15 -35.66 -60.49
C LEU A 729 0.11 -36.14 -61.47
N THR A 730 0.24 -37.44 -61.86
CA THR A 730 -0.62 -38.05 -62.87
C THR A 730 -2.09 -38.04 -62.51
N ASP A 731 -2.43 -38.11 -61.22
CA ASP A 731 -3.81 -38.11 -60.73
C ASP A 731 -4.52 -36.77 -60.85
N LEU A 732 -3.78 -35.70 -61.03
CA LEU A 732 -4.32 -34.33 -61.20
C LEU A 732 -4.41 -33.91 -62.70
N VAL A 733 -3.90 -34.73 -63.63
CA VAL A 733 -3.81 -34.34 -65.07
C VAL A 733 -5.18 -34.05 -65.64
N ASP A 734 -6.15 -34.93 -65.52
CA ASP A 734 -7.46 -34.83 -66.11
C ASP A 734 -8.21 -33.61 -65.57
N THR A 735 -8.17 -33.41 -64.26
CA THR A 735 -8.78 -32.24 -63.62
C THR A 735 -8.11 -30.92 -64.04
N THR A 736 -6.78 -30.89 -64.06
CA THR A 736 -6.02 -29.66 -64.43
C THR A 736 -6.25 -29.30 -65.89
N GLU A 737 -6.20 -30.27 -66.80
CA GLU A 737 -6.49 -30.05 -68.22
C GLU A 737 -7.88 -29.44 -68.46
N LEU A 738 -8.89 -29.98 -67.82
CA LEU A 738 -10.25 -29.42 -67.86
C LEU A 738 -10.29 -27.97 -67.35
N LEU A 739 -9.73 -27.71 -66.19
CA LEU A 739 -9.76 -26.36 -65.64
C LEU A 739 -8.91 -25.35 -66.42
N VAL A 740 -7.73 -25.74 -66.88
CA VAL A 740 -6.88 -24.92 -67.78
C VAL A 740 -7.62 -24.60 -69.06
N SER A 741 -8.34 -25.56 -69.64
CA SER A 741 -9.14 -25.34 -70.84
C SER A 741 -10.22 -24.30 -70.67
N GLU A 742 -10.89 -24.31 -69.51
CA GLU A 742 -11.91 -23.34 -69.17
C GLU A 742 -11.32 -21.92 -68.97
N LEU A 743 -10.20 -21.81 -68.22
CA LEU A 743 -9.57 -20.52 -67.99
C LEU A 743 -8.96 -19.91 -69.21
N VAL A 744 -8.25 -20.71 -70.07
CA VAL A 744 -7.69 -20.21 -71.33
C VAL A 744 -8.80 -19.87 -72.34
N THR A 745 -9.91 -20.63 -72.35
CA THR A 745 -11.09 -20.25 -73.15
C THR A 745 -11.71 -18.95 -72.68
N ASN A 746 -11.78 -18.72 -71.40
CA ASN A 746 -12.26 -17.45 -70.84
C ASN A 746 -11.34 -16.28 -71.19
N ALA A 747 -10.02 -16.47 -71.14
CA ALA A 747 -9.02 -15.48 -71.56
C ALA A 747 -9.17 -15.14 -73.04
N LEU A 748 -9.38 -16.14 -73.91
CA LEU A 748 -9.63 -15.93 -75.35
C LEU A 748 -10.94 -15.20 -75.62
N ARG A 749 -12.00 -15.45 -74.86
CA ARG A 749 -13.32 -14.83 -75.10
C ARG A 749 -13.48 -13.46 -74.52
N TYR A 750 -12.87 -13.20 -73.42
CA TYR A 750 -13.10 -12.00 -72.56
C TYR A 750 -11.84 -11.21 -72.26
N GLY A 751 -10.66 -11.75 -72.65
CA GLY A 751 -9.35 -11.12 -72.46
C GLY A 751 -8.90 -10.38 -73.69
N GLU A 752 -7.76 -9.70 -73.56
CA GLU A 752 -7.09 -8.96 -74.64
C GLU A 752 -5.58 -9.31 -74.63
N GLY A 753 -4.97 -9.33 -75.85
CA GLY A 753 -3.54 -9.51 -75.94
C GLY A 753 -3.08 -10.98 -75.83
N GLU A 754 -1.85 -11.19 -75.41
CA GLU A 754 -1.25 -12.50 -75.22
C GLU A 754 -1.81 -13.15 -73.94
N ILE A 755 -1.80 -14.49 -73.86
CA ILE A 755 -2.24 -15.24 -72.71
C ILE A 755 -0.98 -15.84 -72.08
N ARG A 756 -0.79 -15.64 -70.75
CA ARG A 756 0.28 -16.31 -70.00
C ARG A 756 -0.32 -17.39 -69.15
N LEU A 757 0.13 -18.61 -69.33
CA LEU A 757 -0.21 -19.75 -68.50
C LEU A 757 0.95 -20.04 -67.53
N ARG A 758 0.66 -20.16 -66.24
CA ARG A 758 1.64 -20.49 -65.25
C ARG A 758 1.12 -21.66 -64.38
N LEU A 759 1.98 -22.61 -64.10
CA LEU A 759 1.75 -23.69 -63.16
C LEU A 759 2.80 -23.62 -62.06
N LEU A 760 2.38 -23.67 -60.80
CA LEU A 760 3.24 -23.56 -59.62
C LEU A 760 3.00 -24.76 -58.72
N LEU A 761 4.08 -25.41 -58.30
CA LEU A 761 4.04 -26.55 -57.43
C LEU A 761 4.81 -26.26 -56.13
N ASP A 762 4.13 -26.33 -55.00
CA ASP A 762 4.71 -26.36 -53.67
C ASP A 762 3.87 -27.26 -52.75
N ARG A 763 3.14 -26.71 -51.79
CA ARG A 763 2.17 -27.48 -50.97
C ARG A 763 0.86 -27.79 -51.69
N THR A 764 0.56 -27.00 -52.69
CA THR A 764 -0.60 -27.15 -53.57
C THR A 764 -0.16 -26.98 -55.01
N LEU A 765 -0.99 -27.36 -55.96
CA LEU A 765 -0.82 -27.04 -57.36
C LEU A 765 -1.66 -25.80 -57.69
N VAL A 766 -0.98 -24.73 -58.05
CA VAL A 766 -1.65 -23.48 -58.50
C VAL A 766 -1.52 -23.31 -59.99
N CYS A 767 -2.63 -23.03 -60.67
CA CYS A 767 -2.65 -22.63 -62.05
C CYS A 767 -3.12 -21.17 -62.21
N GLU A 768 -2.33 -20.37 -62.84
CA GLU A 768 -2.65 -18.98 -63.17
C GLU A 768 -2.75 -18.77 -64.69
N VAL A 769 -3.79 -18.08 -65.12
CA VAL A 769 -3.97 -17.62 -66.49
C VAL A 769 -4.13 -16.11 -66.48
N TRP A 770 -3.13 -15.43 -67.06
CA TRP A 770 -3.13 -13.96 -67.22
C TRP A 770 -3.54 -13.58 -68.65
N ASP A 771 -4.34 -12.50 -68.75
CA ASP A 771 -4.70 -11.83 -69.99
C ASP A 771 -4.76 -10.30 -69.77
N GLY A 772 -4.67 -9.55 -70.86
CA GLY A 772 -4.67 -8.06 -70.88
C GLY A 772 -6.06 -7.38 -70.70
N GLY A 773 -7.10 -8.21 -70.54
CA GLY A 773 -8.47 -7.66 -70.40
C GLY A 773 -8.76 -7.19 -68.96
N LEU A 774 -9.35 -6.00 -68.79
CA LEU A 774 -9.61 -5.40 -67.46
C LEU A 774 -10.91 -5.87 -66.79
N VAL A 775 -11.77 -6.62 -67.51
CA VAL A 775 -13.07 -7.04 -67.00
C VAL A 775 -12.90 -8.34 -66.12
N GLN A 776 -13.18 -8.18 -64.84
CA GLN A 776 -13.14 -9.26 -63.87
C GLN A 776 -14.24 -10.32 -64.18
N PRO A 777 -13.93 -11.63 -64.10
CA PRO A 777 -14.92 -12.67 -64.25
C PRO A 777 -15.89 -12.65 -63.08
N ARG A 778 -17.19 -12.72 -63.35
CA ARG A 778 -18.23 -12.82 -62.35
C ARG A 778 -18.93 -14.16 -62.38
N ARG A 779 -19.13 -14.82 -61.27
CA ARG A 779 -19.93 -16.01 -61.13
C ARG A 779 -21.40 -15.67 -61.52
N ARG A 780 -21.85 -16.19 -62.69
CA ARG A 780 -23.26 -16.09 -63.10
C ARG A 780 -23.91 -17.48 -62.90
N ARG A 781 -25.07 -17.53 -62.24
CA ARG A 781 -25.90 -18.73 -62.33
C ARG A 781 -26.33 -18.92 -63.78
N ALA A 782 -25.74 -19.89 -64.48
CA ALA A 782 -26.18 -20.26 -65.82
C ALA A 782 -27.60 -20.85 -65.73
N ARG A 783 -28.49 -20.45 -66.66
CA ARG A 783 -29.79 -21.13 -66.83
C ARG A 783 -29.50 -22.39 -67.64
N ASP A 784 -30.33 -23.46 -67.42
CA ASP A 784 -30.18 -24.77 -68.10
C ASP A 784 -30.09 -24.68 -69.63
N THR A 785 -30.42 -23.53 -70.23
CA THR A 785 -30.40 -23.26 -71.66
C THR A 785 -29.20 -22.48 -72.21
N ASP A 786 -28.25 -22.09 -71.27
CA ASP A 786 -27.09 -21.26 -71.67
C ASP A 786 -25.91 -22.17 -72.01
N GLU A 787 -25.47 -22.16 -73.27
CA GLU A 787 -24.25 -22.84 -73.74
C GLU A 787 -22.96 -22.18 -73.21
N GLY A 788 -23.02 -21.06 -72.47
CA GLY A 788 -21.90 -20.32 -71.91
C GLY A 788 -22.14 -19.98 -70.46
N GLY A 789 -21.10 -20.12 -69.60
CA GLY A 789 -21.12 -19.66 -68.21
C GLY A 789 -20.96 -20.81 -67.16
N ARG A 790 -20.81 -22.06 -67.63
CA ARG A 790 -20.59 -23.24 -66.76
C ARG A 790 -19.13 -23.40 -66.37
N GLY A 791 -18.15 -22.81 -67.08
CA GLY A 791 -16.73 -22.98 -66.88
C GLY A 791 -16.26 -22.58 -65.48
N LEU A 792 -16.66 -21.40 -65.00
CA LEU A 792 -16.32 -20.95 -63.67
C LEU A 792 -17.07 -21.70 -62.52
N GLN A 793 -18.19 -22.37 -62.84
CA GLN A 793 -18.83 -23.27 -61.87
C GLN A 793 -18.04 -24.56 -61.72
N LEU A 794 -17.53 -25.08 -62.83
CA LEU A 794 -16.61 -26.24 -62.83
C LEU A 794 -15.33 -25.93 -62.05
N VAL A 795 -14.72 -24.76 -62.33
CA VAL A 795 -13.56 -24.30 -61.55
C VAL A 795 -13.89 -24.29 -60.04
N GLY A 796 -15.02 -23.71 -59.64
CA GLY A 796 -15.39 -23.66 -58.25
C GLY A 796 -15.84 -24.97 -57.62
N LEU A 797 -16.12 -26.03 -58.41
CA LEU A 797 -16.47 -27.36 -57.92
C LEU A 797 -15.26 -28.27 -57.74
N LEU A 798 -14.29 -28.15 -58.65
CA LEU A 798 -13.14 -29.04 -58.72
C LEU A 798 -11.89 -28.51 -58.06
N SER A 799 -11.82 -27.20 -57.80
CA SER A 799 -10.68 -26.61 -57.12
C SER A 799 -10.92 -26.44 -55.62
N ALA A 800 -9.85 -26.52 -54.85
CA ALA A 800 -9.85 -26.17 -53.41
C ALA A 800 -10.12 -24.67 -53.21
N ALA A 801 -9.54 -23.84 -54.08
CA ALA A 801 -9.76 -22.41 -54.12
C ALA A 801 -9.64 -21.88 -55.54
N TRP A 802 -10.30 -20.79 -55.86
CA TRP A 802 -10.13 -20.09 -57.11
C TRP A 802 -10.46 -18.62 -56.97
N GLY A 803 -9.95 -17.80 -57.86
CA GLY A 803 -10.19 -16.37 -57.83
C GLY A 803 -9.70 -15.62 -59.04
N SER A 804 -9.79 -14.30 -58.98
CA SER A 804 -9.22 -13.44 -60.01
C SER A 804 -8.63 -12.20 -59.35
N ARG A 805 -7.44 -11.78 -59.79
CA ARG A 805 -6.80 -10.52 -59.35
C ARG A 805 -6.65 -9.56 -60.53
N ARG A 806 -6.66 -8.30 -60.23
CA ARG A 806 -6.27 -7.25 -61.15
C ARG A 806 -4.75 -7.11 -61.17
N THR A 807 -4.20 -6.85 -62.31
CA THR A 807 -2.82 -6.41 -62.49
C THR A 807 -2.81 -5.09 -63.25
N PRO A 808 -1.74 -4.30 -63.18
CA PRO A 808 -1.68 -2.99 -63.86
C PRO A 808 -2.00 -3.05 -65.34
N HIS A 809 -1.78 -4.20 -65.97
CA HIS A 809 -1.92 -4.35 -67.43
C HIS A 809 -2.89 -5.44 -67.84
N GLY A 810 -3.77 -5.92 -66.95
CA GLY A 810 -4.70 -6.98 -67.20
C GLY A 810 -5.32 -7.62 -65.99
N LYS A 811 -5.56 -8.92 -66.09
CA LYS A 811 -6.03 -9.73 -64.92
C LYS A 811 -5.43 -11.13 -64.93
N THR A 812 -5.30 -11.74 -63.78
CA THR A 812 -4.99 -13.12 -63.59
C THR A 812 -6.21 -13.84 -63.01
N VAL A 813 -6.59 -14.98 -63.66
CA VAL A 813 -7.58 -15.90 -63.11
C VAL A 813 -6.85 -17.15 -62.70
N TRP A 814 -7.09 -17.64 -61.51
CA TRP A 814 -6.33 -18.72 -60.93
C TRP A 814 -7.23 -19.75 -60.27
N PHE A 815 -6.73 -21.00 -60.17
CA PHE A 815 -7.29 -22.04 -59.34
C PHE A 815 -6.17 -22.78 -58.60
N GLU A 816 -6.53 -23.45 -57.51
CA GLU A 816 -5.64 -24.20 -56.62
C GLU A 816 -6.21 -25.62 -56.43
N LEU A 817 -5.36 -26.62 -56.54
CA LEU A 817 -5.69 -28.00 -56.27
C LEU A 817 -4.84 -28.55 -55.14
N SER A 818 -5.46 -29.25 -54.18
CA SER A 818 -4.75 -29.98 -53.13
C SER A 818 -3.96 -31.12 -53.76
N LEU A 819 -2.73 -31.31 -53.29
CA LEU A 819 -1.95 -32.47 -53.70
C LEU A 819 -2.59 -33.72 -53.10
N PRO A 820 -2.59 -34.86 -53.87
CA PRO A 820 -3.17 -36.10 -53.37
C PRO A 820 -2.37 -36.61 -52.16
N ASP A 821 -3.01 -36.65 -51.02
CA ASP A 821 -2.52 -37.38 -49.85
C ASP A 821 -2.85 -38.87 -50.01
N ALA A 822 -2.04 -39.74 -49.40
CA ALA A 822 -2.22 -41.21 -49.47
C ALA A 822 -3.61 -41.71 -49.00
N ASP A 823 -4.38 -40.83 -48.28
CA ASP A 823 -5.68 -41.15 -47.69
C ASP A 823 -6.87 -40.40 -48.34
N SER A 824 -6.66 -39.48 -49.32
CA SER A 824 -7.74 -38.72 -49.93
C SER A 824 -7.63 -38.75 -51.47
N PRO A 825 -8.57 -39.37 -52.16
CA PRO A 825 -8.52 -39.41 -53.64
C PRO A 825 -8.76 -38.00 -54.23
N ALA A 826 -8.07 -37.76 -55.34
CA ALA A 826 -8.28 -36.52 -56.12
C ALA A 826 -9.76 -36.40 -56.54
N PRO A 827 -10.31 -35.16 -56.61
CA PRO A 827 -11.68 -34.96 -57.03
C PRO A 827 -11.90 -35.44 -58.47
N ASP A 828 -12.89 -36.31 -58.61
CA ASP A 828 -13.19 -36.88 -59.92
C ASP A 828 -13.88 -35.91 -60.87
N ALA A 829 -13.17 -35.50 -61.89
CA ALA A 829 -13.64 -34.60 -62.96
C ALA A 829 -14.92 -35.09 -63.67
N VAL A 830 -15.08 -36.38 -63.75
CA VAL A 830 -16.24 -37.04 -64.44
C VAL A 830 -17.49 -36.92 -63.54
N GLU A 831 -17.34 -37.16 -62.22
CA GLU A 831 -18.45 -37.08 -61.27
C GLU A 831 -18.92 -35.63 -61.12
N ALA A 832 -18.00 -34.67 -61.12
CA ALA A 832 -18.32 -33.23 -61.07
C ALA A 832 -19.03 -32.76 -62.33
N LEU A 833 -18.64 -33.23 -63.52
CA LEU A 833 -19.33 -32.96 -64.77
C LEU A 833 -20.74 -33.53 -64.78
N LEU A 834 -20.91 -34.75 -64.24
CA LEU A 834 -22.22 -35.40 -64.12
C LEU A 834 -23.15 -34.68 -63.13
N SER A 835 -22.60 -34.06 -62.13
CA SER A 835 -23.39 -33.26 -61.15
C SER A 835 -23.96 -31.94 -61.72
N LEU A 836 -23.44 -31.49 -62.81
CA LEU A 836 -23.87 -30.24 -63.50
C LEU A 836 -24.95 -30.46 -64.58
N TYR A 837 -25.24 -31.72 -64.86
CA TYR A 837 -26.29 -32.15 -65.82
C TYR A 837 -27.43 -32.89 -65.07
#